data_87fc2873a19e91e9d9a189029ab48e6b
#
_entry.id   87fc2873a19e91e9d9a189029ab48e6b
#
_cell.length_a   1.000
_cell.length_b   1.000
_cell.length_c   1.000
_cell.angle_alpha   90.00
_cell.angle_beta   90.00
_cell.angle_gamma   90.00
#
_symmetry.space_group_name_H-M   'P 1'
#
loop_
_entity.id
_entity.type
_entity.pdbx_description
1 polymer ?
#
loop_
_entity_poly.entity_id
_entity_poly.type
_entity_poly.pdbx_seq_one_letter_code
_entity_poly.pdbx_strand_id
1 'polypeptide(L)'
;MLKLKINGTEVEVEQGTSIIQAAEQIGVEIPRFCYHDKLSVPANCRMCLVEVKGGPPKPVASCAMACAEGMEVETDTDMVHEARKSVMEFLLINHPLDCPICDQGGECDLQDQAMGYGYDRSRYTESKRAVQDKELGPLVKTVMTRCIQCTRCIRFGDEIAGVDSLGLLNRGEDVEIGTYVENMMDSELSGNLIDVCPVGALTSKPYAFTARPWELQKTETIDVLDGVGTNIRLDARGREIMRIVPRLNEAVNEVWMADKARFSYDGLSKRRLDRPWVRNPKTKKHEQASWEDAFTAIAGKMKSTEGDDMVALAGDMVDMESAHALKSLMHTIGCDDLECRMDGEHINVSNPSSYLFNGGIESLDKADAILLIGTNPRHEAAIINARIQKAVRNNKAKVGVIGPMIDLNYDFDHVGDKPADLETLMKSRSGFAKIMKEAKNAVVIMGQGACMRSDGIAMQSLAMAAAKKWDASYNYMHLRGGRVGALTLGYGKTPKPIPIKSKSFVYLLGADSEYYAAQIDKKAFVVYQGHHGDIGAHRADVILPGCAYTEKDGYYMNTEGRLQMARKAVSAPGDAQEDWKIISLLARDMNIDLKYRSIFEVRNDMAGLPELDEALNVAIADVKSDSKLGKAKLALPFANYYQTCPITRASDTMGDCVNAFVKDKQKRLVA
;
A
#
# COMPACT_ATOMS: atom_id res chain seq x y z
N MET A 1 31.25 -1.17 -19.31
CA MET A 1 31.66 -1.34 -17.89
C MET A 1 32.93 -0.57 -17.68
N LEU A 2 33.08 0.11 -16.56
CA LEU A 2 34.26 0.85 -16.12
C LEU A 2 34.94 0.07 -14.98
N LYS A 3 36.26 -0.02 -14.96
CA LYS A 3 37.02 -0.64 -13.87
C LYS A 3 37.68 0.41 -13.01
N LEU A 4 37.47 0.34 -11.70
CA LEU A 4 38.07 1.25 -10.73
C LEU A 4 38.45 0.50 -9.45
N LYS A 5 39.16 1.16 -8.56
CA LYS A 5 39.50 0.62 -7.24
C LYS A 5 38.91 1.48 -6.13
N ILE A 6 38.34 0.84 -5.14
CA ILE A 6 37.87 1.51 -3.91
C ILE A 6 38.54 0.79 -2.73
N ASN A 7 39.30 1.53 -1.93
CA ASN A 7 40.12 0.99 -0.84
C ASN A 7 40.98 -0.23 -1.28
N GLY A 8 41.53 -0.16 -2.49
CA GLY A 8 42.36 -1.23 -3.10
C GLY A 8 41.54 -2.39 -3.70
N THR A 9 40.20 -2.47 -3.51
CA THR A 9 39.37 -3.52 -4.09
C THR A 9 38.88 -3.08 -5.48
N GLU A 10 39.03 -3.95 -6.47
CA GLU A 10 38.56 -3.71 -7.84
C GLU A 10 37.03 -3.86 -7.90
N VAL A 11 36.39 -2.96 -8.63
CA VAL A 11 34.92 -2.99 -8.91
C VAL A 11 34.66 -2.60 -10.37
N GLU A 12 33.73 -3.31 -11.01
CA GLU A 12 33.22 -3.00 -12.34
C GLU A 12 31.83 -2.41 -12.27
N VAL A 13 31.64 -1.24 -12.90
CA VAL A 13 30.36 -0.52 -12.88
C VAL A 13 29.98 -0.03 -14.26
N GLU A 14 28.70 0.29 -14.44
CA GLU A 14 28.21 0.95 -15.66
C GLU A 14 28.66 2.41 -15.74
N GLN A 15 28.75 2.93 -16.95
CA GLN A 15 29.04 4.33 -17.17
C GLN A 15 27.92 5.21 -16.55
N GLY A 16 28.29 6.22 -15.77
CA GLY A 16 27.34 7.09 -15.07
C GLY A 16 27.10 6.70 -13.62
N THR A 17 27.55 5.52 -13.17
CA THR A 17 27.49 5.12 -11.75
C THR A 17 28.33 6.10 -10.90
N SER A 18 27.77 6.57 -9.79
CA SER A 18 28.50 7.43 -8.85
C SER A 18 29.44 6.59 -7.95
N ILE A 19 30.46 7.25 -7.37
CA ILE A 19 31.40 6.58 -6.47
C ILE A 19 30.69 5.93 -5.27
N ILE A 20 29.67 6.59 -4.70
CA ILE A 20 28.91 6.04 -3.56
C ILE A 20 28.16 4.76 -3.95
N GLN A 21 27.57 4.71 -5.13
CA GLN A 21 26.89 3.50 -5.64
C GLN A 21 27.87 2.36 -5.94
N ALA A 22 29.04 2.70 -6.47
CA ALA A 22 30.10 1.71 -6.69
C ALA A 22 30.63 1.14 -5.36
N ALA A 23 30.79 1.96 -4.34
CA ALA A 23 31.22 1.54 -2.99
C ALA A 23 30.20 0.59 -2.35
N GLU A 24 28.90 0.85 -2.50
CA GLU A 24 27.83 -0.01 -1.98
C GLU A 24 27.85 -1.41 -2.62
N GLN A 25 28.19 -1.54 -3.92
CA GLN A 25 28.26 -2.83 -4.60
C GLN A 25 29.30 -3.79 -3.98
N ILE A 26 30.33 -3.24 -3.36
CA ILE A 26 31.38 -4.02 -2.69
C ILE A 26 31.29 -3.98 -1.16
N GLY A 27 30.15 -3.49 -0.61
CA GLY A 27 29.89 -3.43 0.82
C GLY A 27 30.68 -2.35 1.58
N VAL A 28 31.25 -1.35 0.89
CA VAL A 28 31.91 -0.20 1.52
C VAL A 28 30.86 0.88 1.79
N GLU A 29 30.58 1.11 3.06
CA GLU A 29 29.65 2.16 3.48
C GLU A 29 30.33 3.54 3.50
N ILE A 30 29.69 4.50 2.83
CA ILE A 30 30.07 5.93 2.86
C ILE A 30 28.96 6.71 3.56
N PRO A 31 29.28 7.45 4.65
CA PRO A 31 28.28 8.20 5.43
C PRO A 31 27.64 9.30 4.58
N ARG A 32 26.35 9.53 4.78
CA ARG A 32 25.55 10.49 3.98
C ARG A 32 24.32 10.98 4.73
N PHE A 33 23.84 12.20 4.40
CA PHE A 33 22.56 12.72 4.88
C PHE A 33 21.65 13.14 3.72
N CYS A 34 22.16 13.92 2.76
CA CYS A 34 21.29 14.44 1.70
C CYS A 34 21.03 13.46 0.57
N TYR A 35 21.94 12.54 0.28
CA TYR A 35 21.77 11.50 -0.73
C TYR A 35 20.74 10.46 -0.27
N HIS A 36 19.90 10.05 -1.21
CA HIS A 36 18.95 8.95 -1.06
C HIS A 36 18.80 8.28 -2.43
N ASP A 37 18.83 6.94 -2.47
CA ASP A 37 18.91 6.14 -3.71
C ASP A 37 17.74 6.38 -4.67
N LYS A 38 16.58 6.75 -4.13
CA LYS A 38 15.36 6.97 -4.92
C LYS A 38 15.07 8.44 -5.21
N LEU A 39 15.98 9.36 -4.85
CA LEU A 39 15.82 10.80 -5.06
C LEU A 39 16.99 11.38 -5.84
N SER A 40 16.80 12.53 -6.48
CA SER A 40 17.88 13.26 -7.15
C SER A 40 19.01 13.61 -6.20
N VAL A 41 20.21 13.83 -6.73
CA VAL A 41 21.43 14.07 -5.95
C VAL A 41 21.66 15.58 -5.72
N PRO A 42 21.52 16.11 -4.50
CA PRO A 42 21.70 17.53 -4.22
C PRO A 42 23.17 17.90 -3.88
N ALA A 43 23.97 16.95 -3.42
CA ALA A 43 25.38 17.11 -3.04
C ALA A 43 25.65 18.24 -2.01
N ASN A 44 24.72 18.56 -1.12
CA ASN A 44 24.76 19.72 -0.23
C ASN A 44 25.30 19.41 1.18
N CYS A 45 25.10 18.21 1.75
CA CYS A 45 25.52 17.90 3.12
C CYS A 45 27.04 17.70 3.27
N ARG A 46 27.73 17.27 2.22
CA ARG A 46 29.19 17.01 2.19
C ARG A 46 29.67 15.89 3.13
N MET A 47 28.80 15.09 3.70
CA MET A 47 29.23 14.01 4.59
C MET A 47 29.86 12.86 3.82
N CYS A 48 29.51 12.67 2.54
CA CYS A 48 30.03 11.60 1.67
C CYS A 48 31.37 11.90 1.00
N LEU A 49 32.20 12.77 1.59
CA LEU A 49 33.51 13.11 1.05
C LEU A 49 34.46 11.91 1.05
N VAL A 50 35.19 11.72 -0.07
CA VAL A 50 36.22 10.69 -0.29
C VAL A 50 37.44 11.29 -0.98
N GLU A 51 38.58 10.61 -0.90
CA GLU A 51 39.80 10.99 -1.62
C GLU A 51 39.90 10.22 -2.95
N VAL A 52 40.29 10.92 -4.01
CA VAL A 52 40.59 10.30 -5.33
C VAL A 52 42.06 10.48 -5.62
N LYS A 53 42.82 9.39 -5.70
CA LYS A 53 44.27 9.41 -5.98
C LYS A 53 44.54 9.98 -7.38
N GLY A 54 45.49 10.90 -7.44
CA GLY A 54 45.80 11.60 -8.69
C GLY A 54 44.76 12.61 -9.14
N GLY A 55 43.72 12.80 -8.33
CA GLY A 55 42.62 13.78 -8.54
C GLY A 55 42.91 15.14 -7.89
N PRO A 56 41.82 15.91 -7.60
CA PRO A 56 41.94 17.20 -6.91
C PRO A 56 42.60 17.04 -5.53
N PRO A 57 43.37 18.06 -5.05
CA PRO A 57 43.98 18.00 -3.72
C PRO A 57 42.96 18.23 -2.57
N LYS A 58 41.68 18.04 -2.84
CA LYS A 58 40.56 18.19 -1.91
C LYS A 58 39.66 17.00 -2.00
N PRO A 59 39.06 16.54 -0.89
CA PRO A 59 38.09 15.45 -0.94
C PRO A 59 36.86 15.84 -1.78
N VAL A 60 36.30 14.86 -2.48
CA VAL A 60 35.18 15.03 -3.42
C VAL A 60 33.92 14.37 -2.89
N ALA A 61 32.76 14.87 -3.31
CA ALA A 61 31.46 14.31 -2.91
C ALA A 61 31.17 13.03 -3.74
N SER A 62 31.29 11.86 -3.12
CA SER A 62 31.11 10.57 -3.78
C SER A 62 29.72 10.35 -4.38
N CYS A 63 28.69 11.00 -3.83
CA CYS A 63 27.33 10.91 -4.35
C CYS A 63 27.13 11.65 -5.70
N ALA A 64 27.97 12.63 -6.01
CA ALA A 64 27.85 13.49 -7.21
C ALA A 64 28.97 13.28 -8.22
N MET A 65 30.02 12.55 -7.88
CA MET A 65 31.10 12.23 -8.79
C MET A 65 30.87 10.88 -9.46
N ALA A 66 30.79 10.89 -10.78
CA ALA A 66 30.72 9.67 -11.58
C ALA A 66 32.06 8.92 -11.58
N CYS A 67 32.00 7.60 -11.59
CA CYS A 67 33.16 6.73 -11.75
C CYS A 67 33.84 6.93 -13.11
N ALA A 68 35.16 6.79 -13.16
CA ALA A 68 35.96 6.81 -14.37
C ALA A 68 36.91 5.60 -14.43
N GLU A 69 37.30 5.24 -15.65
CA GLU A 69 38.23 4.12 -15.88
C GLU A 69 39.55 4.35 -15.15
N GLY A 70 40.01 3.33 -14.41
CA GLY A 70 41.29 3.37 -13.69
C GLY A 70 41.28 4.29 -12.45
N MET A 71 40.11 4.83 -12.02
CA MET A 71 40.00 5.68 -10.82
C MET A 71 40.41 4.87 -9.57
N GLU A 72 41.18 5.49 -8.67
CA GLU A 72 41.47 4.95 -7.35
C GLU A 72 40.89 5.84 -6.28
N VAL A 73 39.95 5.28 -5.47
CA VAL A 73 39.22 5.98 -4.43
C VAL A 73 39.56 5.44 -3.06
N GLU A 74 39.85 6.33 -2.12
CA GLU A 74 40.08 5.99 -0.72
C GLU A 74 39.00 6.63 0.16
N THR A 75 38.35 5.83 1.00
CA THR A 75 37.25 6.26 1.86
C THR A 75 37.64 6.42 3.32
N ASP A 76 38.90 6.05 3.67
CA ASP A 76 39.37 5.91 5.04
C ASP A 76 40.81 6.47 5.19
N THR A 77 41.00 7.75 4.83
CA THR A 77 42.30 8.46 4.99
C THR A 77 42.15 9.59 6.03
N ASP A 78 43.29 10.07 6.55
CA ASP A 78 43.31 11.19 7.51
C ASP A 78 42.57 12.42 6.94
N MET A 79 42.77 12.69 5.64
CA MET A 79 42.07 13.80 4.95
C MET A 79 40.55 13.60 4.98
N VAL A 80 40.07 12.38 4.74
CA VAL A 80 38.63 12.06 4.75
C VAL A 80 38.07 12.15 6.16
N HIS A 81 38.79 11.64 7.17
CA HIS A 81 38.40 11.75 8.57
C HIS A 81 38.27 13.19 9.03
N GLU A 82 39.25 14.03 8.80
CA GLU A 82 39.22 15.43 9.17
C GLU A 82 38.09 16.19 8.46
N ALA A 83 37.84 15.87 7.19
CA ALA A 83 36.74 16.45 6.43
C ALA A 83 35.40 16.09 7.03
N ARG A 84 35.14 14.80 7.36
CA ARG A 84 33.91 14.34 7.97
C ARG A 84 33.68 14.90 9.38
N LYS A 85 34.73 14.97 10.21
CA LYS A 85 34.67 15.61 11.53
C LYS A 85 34.22 17.09 11.41
N SER A 86 34.81 17.82 10.47
CA SER A 86 34.45 19.23 10.24
C SER A 86 33.01 19.38 9.76
N VAL A 87 32.54 18.50 8.86
CA VAL A 87 31.13 18.48 8.42
C VAL A 87 30.19 18.19 9.58
N MET A 88 30.51 17.20 10.42
CA MET A 88 29.69 16.90 11.61
C MET A 88 29.63 18.07 12.56
N GLU A 89 30.74 18.77 12.80
CA GLU A 89 30.76 19.97 13.62
C GLU A 89 29.80 21.05 13.08
N PHE A 90 29.83 21.34 11.78
CA PHE A 90 28.90 22.29 11.16
C PHE A 90 27.45 21.86 11.27
N LEU A 91 27.12 20.60 11.08
CA LEU A 91 25.75 20.08 11.23
C LEU A 91 25.23 20.18 12.68
N LEU A 92 26.13 20.07 13.67
CA LEU A 92 25.78 20.09 15.09
C LEU A 92 25.76 21.50 15.70
N ILE A 93 26.32 22.52 15.04
CA ILE A 93 26.37 23.91 15.55
C ILE A 93 24.99 24.37 16.02
N ASN A 94 23.98 24.29 15.17
CA ASN A 94 22.61 24.72 15.46
C ASN A 94 21.67 23.57 15.89
N HIS A 95 22.13 22.32 15.87
CA HIS A 95 21.29 21.20 16.26
C HIS A 95 21.01 21.22 17.77
N PRO A 96 19.71 21.16 18.22
CA PRO A 96 19.37 21.25 19.64
C PRO A 96 19.77 19.97 20.40
N LEU A 97 19.94 20.08 21.71
CA LEU A 97 20.27 18.96 22.60
C LEU A 97 19.00 18.19 23.01
N ASP A 98 18.18 17.83 22.03
CA ASP A 98 16.83 17.27 22.21
C ASP A 98 16.78 15.75 22.21
N CYS A 99 17.90 15.02 22.08
CA CYS A 99 17.87 13.56 21.92
C CYS A 99 17.00 12.82 22.96
N PRO A 100 16.98 13.22 24.26
CA PRO A 100 16.12 12.57 25.26
C PRO A 100 14.61 12.70 24.99
N ILE A 101 14.18 13.79 24.34
CA ILE A 101 12.77 14.09 24.00
C ILE A 101 12.47 13.99 22.50
N CYS A 102 13.44 13.58 21.70
CA CYS A 102 13.28 13.43 20.24
C CYS A 102 12.77 12.04 19.91
N ASP A 103 11.68 11.95 19.14
CA ASP A 103 11.10 10.65 18.72
C ASP A 103 12.04 9.85 17.79
N GLN A 104 13.04 10.50 17.16
CA GLN A 104 14.08 9.84 16.36
C GLN A 104 15.22 9.25 17.21
N GLY A 105 15.25 9.51 18.52
CA GLY A 105 16.33 9.04 19.39
C GLY A 105 16.48 7.53 19.42
N GLY A 106 17.68 7.02 19.08
CA GLY A 106 18.00 5.60 18.98
C GLY A 106 17.84 5.00 17.57
N GLU A 107 17.39 5.79 16.58
CA GLU A 107 17.33 5.41 15.16
C GLU A 107 17.62 6.65 14.28
N CYS A 108 18.53 7.50 14.70
CA CYS A 108 18.82 8.79 14.09
C CYS A 108 20.17 8.74 13.37
N ASP A 109 20.16 8.93 12.03
CA ASP A 109 21.40 8.96 11.24
C ASP A 109 22.41 10.00 11.78
N LEU A 110 21.92 11.15 12.27
CA LEU A 110 22.79 12.17 12.82
C LEU A 110 23.47 11.73 14.13
N GLN A 111 22.77 11.00 15.02
CA GLN A 111 23.37 10.44 16.22
C GLN A 111 24.45 9.40 15.86
N ASP A 112 24.13 8.46 14.98
CA ASP A 112 25.03 7.37 14.62
C ASP A 112 26.28 7.90 13.92
N GLN A 113 26.12 8.85 12.98
CA GLN A 113 27.25 9.45 12.29
C GLN A 113 28.05 10.44 13.18
N ALA A 114 27.39 11.09 14.15
CA ALA A 114 28.12 11.90 15.13
C ALA A 114 29.01 11.06 16.04
N MET A 115 28.51 9.86 16.44
CA MET A 115 29.31 8.91 17.21
C MET A 115 30.46 8.31 16.40
N GLY A 116 30.25 8.00 15.10
CA GLY A 116 31.26 7.39 14.24
C GLY A 116 32.32 8.36 13.72
N TYR A 117 31.97 9.62 13.48
CA TYR A 117 32.80 10.56 12.72
C TYR A 117 32.95 11.93 13.39
N GLY A 118 32.25 12.22 14.48
CA GLY A 118 32.27 13.53 15.13
C GLY A 118 33.43 13.74 16.10
N TYR A 119 33.45 14.93 16.70
CA TYR A 119 34.33 15.24 17.84
C TYR A 119 33.64 14.79 19.15
N ASP A 120 34.45 14.56 20.18
CA ASP A 120 34.02 14.21 21.53
C ASP A 120 33.39 15.37 22.30
N ARG A 121 33.57 16.61 21.83
CA ARG A 121 33.08 17.84 22.46
C ARG A 121 32.77 18.93 21.44
N SER A 122 31.85 19.83 21.80
CA SER A 122 31.58 21.04 21.02
C SER A 122 32.56 22.17 21.35
N ARG A 123 33.01 22.88 20.33
CA ARG A 123 33.78 24.15 20.46
C ARG A 123 32.88 25.36 20.33
N TYR A 124 31.58 25.19 20.00
CA TYR A 124 30.63 26.24 19.79
C TYR A 124 30.04 26.72 21.12
N THR A 125 30.14 28.01 21.38
CA THR A 125 29.74 28.67 22.64
C THR A 125 28.61 29.67 22.47
N GLU A 126 28.19 29.94 21.23
CA GLU A 126 27.12 30.90 20.94
C GLU A 126 25.73 30.27 21.05
N SER A 127 24.68 31.08 20.98
CA SER A 127 23.29 30.61 21.03
C SER A 127 22.95 29.87 19.76
N LYS A 128 22.29 28.71 19.89
CA LYS A 128 21.79 27.92 18.75
C LYS A 128 20.56 28.59 18.16
N ARG A 129 20.42 28.49 16.84
CA ARG A 129 19.27 29.00 16.09
C ARG A 129 18.00 28.25 16.48
N ALA A 130 16.89 28.93 16.66
CA ALA A 130 15.56 28.35 16.77
C ALA A 130 14.75 28.61 15.47
N VAL A 131 14.02 27.63 15.04
CA VAL A 131 13.15 27.68 13.84
C VAL A 131 11.73 27.31 14.25
N GLN A 132 10.76 28.11 13.78
CA GLN A 132 9.35 27.86 14.06
C GLN A 132 8.87 26.57 13.38
N ASP A 133 8.10 25.79 14.12
CA ASP A 133 7.46 24.57 13.60
C ASP A 133 6.42 24.90 12.55
N LYS A 134 6.16 23.97 11.64
CA LYS A 134 5.19 24.11 10.54
C LYS A 134 4.04 23.12 10.76
N GLU A 135 2.82 23.50 10.40
CA GLU A 135 1.67 22.60 10.43
C GLU A 135 1.57 21.84 9.09
N LEU A 136 1.85 20.53 9.10
CA LEU A 136 1.79 19.65 7.93
C LEU A 136 0.56 18.72 7.91
N GLY A 137 -0.36 18.89 8.86
CA GLY A 137 -1.58 18.07 8.98
C GLY A 137 -1.54 17.10 10.15
N PRO A 138 -2.46 16.11 10.19
CA PRO A 138 -2.63 15.23 11.33
C PRO A 138 -1.55 14.13 11.46
N LEU A 139 -0.78 13.87 10.40
CA LEU A 139 0.11 12.71 10.32
C LEU A 139 1.56 13.02 10.66
N VAL A 140 2.08 14.15 10.21
CA VAL A 140 3.49 14.52 10.35
C VAL A 140 3.66 15.64 11.37
N LYS A 141 4.44 15.35 12.42
CA LYS A 141 4.88 16.33 13.43
C LYS A 141 6.17 16.97 12.98
N THR A 142 6.27 18.27 13.12
CA THR A 142 7.47 19.04 12.81
C THR A 142 8.16 19.55 14.08
N VAL A 143 9.49 19.51 14.10
CA VAL A 143 10.35 20.20 15.06
C VAL A 143 11.51 20.77 14.24
N MET A 144 11.27 21.92 13.59
CA MET A 144 12.12 22.43 12.51
C MET A 144 13.49 22.91 13.01
N THR A 145 13.64 23.21 14.29
CA THR A 145 14.96 23.49 14.90
C THR A 145 15.93 22.30 14.75
N ARG A 146 15.45 21.06 14.63
CA ARG A 146 16.24 19.84 14.43
C ARG A 146 16.67 19.63 12.97
N CYS A 147 16.14 20.40 12.03
CA CYS A 147 16.38 20.25 10.60
C CYS A 147 17.84 20.57 10.23
N ILE A 148 18.48 19.68 9.43
CA ILE A 148 19.85 19.87 8.90
C ILE A 148 19.87 20.30 7.43
N GLN A 149 18.77 20.80 6.90
CA GLN A 149 18.56 21.29 5.53
C GLN A 149 19.06 20.34 4.42
N CYS A 150 18.91 19.04 4.62
CA CYS A 150 19.31 18.01 3.65
C CYS A 150 18.45 17.96 2.38
N THR A 151 17.30 18.62 2.37
CA THR A 151 16.33 18.72 1.26
C THR A 151 15.68 17.41 0.80
N ARG A 152 15.86 16.28 1.50
CA ARG A 152 15.20 15.01 1.13
C ARG A 152 13.68 15.14 1.10
N CYS A 153 13.06 15.83 2.05
CA CYS A 153 11.61 16.03 2.14
C CYS A 153 11.06 16.84 0.97
N ILE A 154 11.76 17.90 0.53
CA ILE A 154 11.36 18.70 -0.63
C ILE A 154 11.40 17.83 -1.89
N ARG A 155 12.52 17.15 -2.13
CA ARG A 155 12.69 16.29 -3.31
C ARG A 155 11.71 15.11 -3.31
N PHE A 156 11.40 14.52 -2.14
CA PHE A 156 10.36 13.52 -2.03
C PHE A 156 8.98 14.08 -2.44
N GLY A 157 8.62 15.27 -1.94
CA GLY A 157 7.37 15.93 -2.31
C GLY A 157 7.24 16.10 -3.82
N ASP A 158 8.26 16.70 -4.45
CA ASP A 158 8.30 17.00 -5.88
C ASP A 158 8.43 15.71 -6.75
N GLU A 159 9.34 14.82 -6.38
CA GLU A 159 9.75 13.72 -7.25
C GLU A 159 8.88 12.46 -7.13
N ILE A 160 8.37 12.16 -5.95
CA ILE A 160 7.64 10.92 -5.64
C ILE A 160 6.16 11.19 -5.39
N ALA A 161 5.85 12.14 -4.51
CA ALA A 161 4.47 12.47 -4.16
C ALA A 161 3.79 13.38 -5.22
N GLY A 162 4.55 14.07 -6.06
CA GLY A 162 4.04 14.99 -7.07
C GLY A 162 3.37 16.24 -6.48
N VAL A 163 3.81 16.68 -5.29
CA VAL A 163 3.29 17.86 -4.59
C VAL A 163 4.42 18.78 -4.18
N ASP A 164 4.31 20.05 -4.50
CA ASP A 164 5.28 21.13 -4.23
C ASP A 164 4.98 21.89 -2.93
N SER A 165 4.39 21.21 -1.96
CA SER A 165 3.98 21.83 -0.69
C SER A 165 5.14 22.33 0.16
N LEU A 166 6.34 21.73 0.03
CA LEU A 166 7.54 22.09 0.79
C LEU A 166 8.58 22.75 -0.08
N GLY A 167 9.22 23.79 0.44
CA GLY A 167 10.30 24.50 -0.24
C GLY A 167 11.37 25.02 0.71
N LEU A 168 12.44 25.59 0.14
CA LEU A 168 13.43 26.36 0.88
C LEU A 168 12.95 27.82 0.96
N LEU A 169 12.74 28.30 2.18
CA LEU A 169 12.40 29.69 2.46
C LEU A 169 13.65 30.42 2.91
N ASN A 170 13.73 31.73 2.63
CA ASN A 170 14.85 32.60 2.96
C ASN A 170 16.16 32.18 2.29
N ARG A 171 17.30 32.68 2.77
CA ARG A 171 18.64 32.38 2.24
C ARG A 171 19.72 32.55 3.32
N GLY A 172 20.90 31.99 3.03
CA GLY A 172 22.04 32.05 3.96
C GLY A 172 21.77 31.26 5.22
N GLU A 173 22.11 31.78 6.37
CA GLU A 173 21.90 31.14 7.69
C GLU A 173 20.43 31.09 8.10
N ASP A 174 19.57 31.93 7.52
CA ASP A 174 18.14 31.98 7.78
C ASP A 174 17.34 30.97 6.93
N VAL A 175 17.99 30.16 6.08
CA VAL A 175 17.33 29.15 5.26
C VAL A 175 16.59 28.17 6.15
N GLU A 176 15.31 28.00 5.87
CA GLU A 176 14.46 26.98 6.52
C GLU A 176 13.62 26.20 5.51
N ILE A 177 13.21 25.00 5.88
CA ILE A 177 12.25 24.20 5.12
C ILE A 177 10.86 24.49 5.67
N GLY A 178 9.94 24.80 4.79
CA GLY A 178 8.57 25.11 5.17
C GLY A 178 7.63 25.14 3.98
N THR A 179 6.36 25.42 4.26
CA THR A 179 5.34 25.65 3.24
C THR A 179 5.29 27.14 2.89
N TYR A 180 5.16 27.47 1.60
CA TYR A 180 5.10 28.86 1.14
C TYR A 180 3.85 29.60 1.64
N VAL A 181 2.73 28.91 1.64
CA VAL A 181 1.48 29.35 2.27
C VAL A 181 1.14 28.22 3.24
N GLU A 182 0.74 28.48 4.46
CA GLU A 182 0.45 27.46 5.50
C GLU A 182 -0.48 26.32 5.02
N ASN A 183 -0.01 25.60 3.99
CA ASN A 183 -0.68 24.47 3.39
C ASN A 183 -0.22 23.18 4.05
N MET A 184 -1.18 22.32 4.39
CA MET A 184 -0.89 20.97 4.84
C MET A 184 -0.34 20.13 3.68
N MET A 185 0.41 19.08 4.00
CA MET A 185 0.91 18.10 3.02
C MET A 185 -0.22 17.18 2.58
N ASP A 186 -0.94 17.57 1.52
CA ASP A 186 -2.09 16.82 0.98
C ASP A 186 -1.61 15.75 -0.02
N SER A 187 -1.07 14.66 0.50
CA SER A 187 -0.64 13.51 -0.29
C SER A 187 -0.90 12.22 0.46
N GLU A 188 -1.31 11.18 -0.25
CA GLU A 188 -1.51 9.82 0.26
C GLU A 188 -0.20 9.11 0.64
N LEU A 189 0.94 9.78 0.40
CA LEU A 189 2.29 9.30 0.68
C LEU A 189 3.01 10.17 1.73
N SER A 190 2.30 11.11 2.38
CA SER A 190 2.92 12.12 3.25
C SER A 190 3.74 11.52 4.39
N GLY A 191 3.37 10.35 4.90
CA GLY A 191 4.08 9.63 5.96
C GLY A 191 5.50 9.20 5.60
N ASN A 192 5.84 9.08 4.31
CA ASN A 192 7.22 8.78 3.90
C ASN A 192 8.19 9.94 4.17
N LEU A 193 7.70 11.15 4.43
CA LEU A 193 8.53 12.27 4.93
C LEU A 193 9.28 11.90 6.21
N ILE A 194 8.70 11.02 7.04
CA ILE A 194 9.29 10.54 8.30
C ILE A 194 10.51 9.68 8.02
N ASP A 195 10.40 8.77 7.03
CA ASP A 195 11.48 7.83 6.70
C ASP A 195 12.63 8.51 5.95
N VAL A 196 12.32 9.47 5.05
CA VAL A 196 13.38 10.19 4.32
C VAL A 196 14.11 11.22 5.17
N CYS A 197 13.51 11.67 6.28
CA CYS A 197 14.14 12.64 7.17
C CYS A 197 15.21 11.96 8.02
N PRO A 198 16.52 12.31 7.88
CA PRO A 198 17.61 11.63 8.59
C PRO A 198 17.70 12.05 10.06
N VAL A 199 16.83 12.95 10.52
CA VAL A 199 16.81 13.52 11.88
C VAL A 199 15.38 13.63 12.40
N GLY A 200 15.19 13.91 13.67
CA GLY A 200 13.88 14.09 14.30
C GLY A 200 13.17 15.42 13.99
N ALA A 201 13.42 16.00 12.82
CA ALA A 201 12.71 17.21 12.37
C ALA A 201 11.30 16.91 11.86
N LEU A 202 11.11 15.78 11.18
CA LEU A 202 9.82 15.28 10.71
C LEU A 202 9.61 13.88 11.32
N THR A 203 8.58 13.74 12.14
CA THR A 203 8.28 12.49 12.86
C THR A 203 6.79 12.18 12.82
N SER A 204 6.41 10.96 13.18
CA SER A 204 5.00 10.56 13.23
C SER A 204 4.26 11.29 14.36
N LYS A 205 3.22 12.06 14.01
CA LYS A 205 2.38 12.76 15.00
C LYS A 205 1.57 11.78 15.86
N PRO A 206 0.94 10.71 15.31
CA PRO A 206 0.23 9.71 16.09
C PRO A 206 1.13 8.84 16.99
N TYR A 207 2.40 8.67 16.64
CA TYR A 207 3.37 7.87 17.41
C TYR A 207 4.18 8.71 18.40
N ALA A 208 4.03 10.03 18.40
CA ALA A 208 4.87 10.93 19.21
C ALA A 208 4.91 10.53 20.71
N PHE A 209 6.10 10.34 21.23
CA PHE A 209 6.40 10.03 22.65
C PHE A 209 5.84 8.70 23.17
N THR A 210 5.50 7.74 22.29
CA THR A 210 4.86 6.48 22.72
C THR A 210 5.84 5.38 23.09
N ALA A 211 6.91 5.18 22.31
CA ALA A 211 7.92 4.13 22.58
C ALA A 211 9.29 4.48 21.97
N ARG A 212 10.32 3.78 22.43
CA ARG A 212 11.66 3.82 21.84
C ARG A 212 11.90 2.62 20.93
N PRO A 213 12.78 2.74 19.89
CA PRO A 213 13.00 1.67 18.91
C PRO A 213 13.43 0.33 19.52
N TRP A 214 14.18 0.35 20.62
CA TRP A 214 14.68 -0.85 21.31
C TRP A 214 13.62 -1.56 22.17
N GLU A 215 12.48 -0.92 22.42
CA GLU A 215 11.35 -1.52 23.15
C GLU A 215 10.45 -2.35 22.22
N LEU A 216 10.67 -2.27 20.91
CA LEU A 216 9.75 -2.78 19.89
C LEU A 216 10.20 -4.13 19.34
N GLN A 217 9.26 -5.07 19.28
CA GLN A 217 9.40 -6.29 18.51
C GLN A 217 9.06 -6.02 17.05
N LYS A 218 9.96 -6.38 16.15
CA LYS A 218 9.86 -6.12 14.71
C LYS A 218 9.40 -7.38 13.97
N THR A 219 8.34 -7.27 13.18
CA THR A 219 7.82 -8.38 12.36
C THR A 219 7.64 -7.90 10.92
N GLU A 220 8.34 -8.54 9.99
CA GLU A 220 8.17 -8.28 8.55
C GLU A 220 6.90 -8.94 8.02
N THR A 221 6.09 -8.18 7.28
CA THR A 221 4.81 -8.63 6.75
C THR A 221 4.44 -7.83 5.49
N ILE A 222 3.18 -7.87 5.10
CA ILE A 222 2.61 -7.12 3.98
C ILE A 222 1.39 -6.31 4.42
N ASP A 223 1.11 -5.23 3.70
CA ASP A 223 -0.16 -4.51 3.79
C ASP A 223 -1.24 -5.22 2.98
N VAL A 224 -2.44 -5.31 3.55
CA VAL A 224 -3.62 -5.92 2.92
C VAL A 224 -4.77 -4.91 2.70
N LEU A 225 -4.53 -3.62 3.04
CA LEU A 225 -5.54 -2.57 2.96
C LEU A 225 -5.75 -2.04 1.55
N ASP A 226 -4.84 -2.36 0.63
CA ASP A 226 -5.00 -2.15 -0.81
C ASP A 226 -4.53 -3.38 -1.61
N GLY A 227 -4.70 -3.34 -2.93
CA GLY A 227 -4.36 -4.45 -3.82
C GLY A 227 -2.88 -4.58 -4.18
N VAL A 228 -2.03 -3.66 -3.74
CA VAL A 228 -0.60 -3.65 -4.10
C VAL A 228 0.19 -4.72 -3.35
N GLY A 229 -0.17 -4.99 -2.10
CA GLY A 229 0.60 -5.88 -1.23
C GLY A 229 1.93 -5.27 -0.81
N THR A 230 1.92 -3.99 -0.44
CA THR A 230 3.11 -3.25 0.01
C THR A 230 3.85 -4.01 1.10
N ASN A 231 5.16 -4.16 0.96
CA ASN A 231 6.00 -4.81 1.97
C ASN A 231 6.24 -3.86 3.13
N ILE A 232 5.88 -4.30 4.34
CA ILE A 232 5.91 -3.50 5.55
C ILE A 232 6.57 -4.25 6.72
N ARG A 233 6.92 -3.51 7.76
CA ARG A 233 7.33 -4.03 9.05
C ARG A 233 6.39 -3.48 10.12
N LEU A 234 5.86 -4.36 10.94
CA LEU A 234 5.09 -4.03 12.14
C LEU A 234 6.04 -3.93 13.32
N ASP A 235 6.00 -2.82 14.03
CA ASP A 235 6.71 -2.62 15.27
C ASP A 235 5.71 -2.67 16.44
N ALA A 236 5.80 -3.71 17.27
CA ALA A 236 4.84 -4.01 18.34
C ALA A 236 5.48 -3.91 19.73
N ARG A 237 4.68 -3.57 20.73
CA ARG A 237 5.03 -3.67 22.16
C ARG A 237 3.96 -4.47 22.88
N GLY A 238 4.33 -5.69 23.33
CA GLY A 238 3.36 -6.62 23.91
C GLY A 238 2.31 -7.08 22.90
N ARG A 239 1.06 -6.68 23.08
CA ARG A 239 -0.07 -7.04 22.21
C ARG A 239 -0.50 -5.90 21.28
N GLU A 240 0.19 -4.79 21.29
CA GLU A 240 -0.22 -3.58 20.58
C GLU A 240 0.76 -3.27 19.45
N ILE A 241 0.22 -2.97 18.26
CA ILE A 241 1.00 -2.42 17.15
C ILE A 241 1.21 -0.94 17.43
N MET A 242 2.47 -0.55 17.56
CA MET A 242 2.86 0.81 17.92
C MET A 242 3.06 1.69 16.69
N ARG A 243 3.60 1.10 15.60
CA ARG A 243 3.79 1.77 14.32
C ARG A 243 3.97 0.77 13.18
N ILE A 244 3.78 1.25 11.97
CA ILE A 244 4.03 0.50 10.73
C ILE A 244 5.00 1.30 9.87
N VAL A 245 6.04 0.64 9.34
CA VAL A 245 7.06 1.26 8.49
C VAL A 245 7.26 0.46 7.21
N PRO A 246 7.69 1.08 6.10
CA PRO A 246 7.93 0.37 4.85
C PRO A 246 9.15 -0.55 4.95
N ARG A 247 9.16 -1.58 4.11
CA ARG A 247 10.28 -2.48 3.86
C ARG A 247 10.58 -2.50 2.38
N LEU A 248 11.85 -2.49 2.03
CA LEU A 248 12.31 -2.50 0.64
C LEU A 248 11.78 -3.74 -0.12
N ASN A 249 11.12 -3.48 -1.24
CA ASN A 249 10.85 -4.45 -2.29
C ASN A 249 10.80 -3.73 -3.63
N GLU A 250 11.87 -3.85 -4.43
CA GLU A 250 12.01 -3.14 -5.70
C GLU A 250 10.88 -3.45 -6.69
N ALA A 251 10.43 -4.70 -6.74
CA ALA A 251 9.37 -5.12 -7.65
C ALA A 251 7.98 -4.59 -7.28
N VAL A 252 7.71 -4.29 -6.00
CA VAL A 252 6.38 -3.89 -5.52
C VAL A 252 6.35 -2.41 -5.16
N ASN A 253 6.90 -2.06 -4.01
CA ASN A 253 6.73 -0.72 -3.41
C ASN A 253 8.03 0.10 -3.33
N GLU A 254 9.16 -0.41 -3.84
CA GLU A 254 10.47 0.18 -3.55
C GLU A 254 10.64 0.37 -2.03
N VAL A 255 10.78 1.59 -1.56
CA VAL A 255 10.89 1.95 -0.14
C VAL A 255 9.70 2.74 0.38
N TRP A 256 8.63 2.84 -0.39
CA TRP A 256 7.48 3.69 -0.11
C TRP A 256 6.29 2.92 0.44
N MET A 257 5.42 3.60 1.18
CA MET A 257 4.13 3.06 1.60
C MET A 257 3.05 4.13 1.65
N ALA A 258 1.79 3.70 1.52
CA ALA A 258 0.63 4.58 1.61
C ALA A 258 0.32 4.98 3.06
N ASP A 259 -0.15 6.21 3.26
CA ASP A 259 -0.49 6.75 4.59
C ASP A 259 -1.57 5.93 5.30
N LYS A 260 -2.55 5.44 4.55
CA LYS A 260 -3.59 4.55 5.06
C LYS A 260 -3.00 3.30 5.71
N ALA A 261 -2.06 2.64 5.04
CA ALA A 261 -1.36 1.47 5.58
C ALA A 261 -0.50 1.82 6.80
N ARG A 262 0.16 2.99 6.78
CA ARG A 262 1.06 3.42 7.85
C ARG A 262 0.35 3.79 9.14
N PHE A 263 -0.80 4.48 9.06
CA PHE A 263 -1.37 5.18 10.22
C PHE A 263 -2.70 4.62 10.71
N SER A 264 -3.30 3.64 10.03
CA SER A 264 -4.55 3.04 10.49
C SER A 264 -4.39 2.00 11.61
N TYR A 265 -3.17 1.79 12.12
CA TYR A 265 -2.89 0.78 13.14
C TYR A 265 -3.65 0.99 14.45
N ASP A 266 -4.01 2.23 14.81
CA ASP A 266 -4.85 2.53 15.97
C ASP A 266 -6.26 1.91 15.84
N GLY A 267 -6.74 1.70 14.62
CA GLY A 267 -7.98 0.98 14.34
C GLY A 267 -7.90 -0.52 14.67
N LEU A 268 -6.71 -1.12 14.67
CA LEU A 268 -6.51 -2.53 15.00
C LEU A 268 -6.86 -2.90 16.46
N SER A 269 -6.88 -1.92 17.36
CA SER A 269 -7.26 -2.12 18.77
C SER A 269 -8.70 -1.73 19.06
N LYS A 270 -9.43 -1.07 18.14
CA LYS A 270 -10.76 -0.51 18.35
C LYS A 270 -11.85 -1.34 17.68
N ARG A 271 -13.05 -1.35 18.25
CA ARG A 271 -14.22 -2.08 17.75
C ARG A 271 -13.96 -3.57 17.48
N ARG A 272 -13.08 -4.16 18.25
CA ARG A 272 -12.67 -5.56 18.08
C ARG A 272 -13.74 -6.51 18.57
N LEU A 273 -13.93 -7.57 17.79
CA LEU A 273 -14.69 -8.74 18.21
C LEU A 273 -13.75 -9.69 18.97
N ASP A 274 -14.08 -9.99 20.20
CA ASP A 274 -13.24 -10.74 21.15
C ASP A 274 -13.87 -12.06 21.64
N ARG A 275 -15.17 -12.27 21.36
CA ARG A 275 -15.93 -13.47 21.72
C ARG A 275 -17.12 -13.69 20.80
N PRO A 276 -17.73 -14.91 20.78
CA PRO A 276 -18.94 -15.15 20.01
C PRO A 276 -20.15 -14.39 20.56
N TRP A 277 -21.07 -14.04 19.65
CA TRP A 277 -22.36 -13.40 19.96
C TRP A 277 -23.45 -14.06 19.16
N VAL A 278 -24.62 -14.28 19.78
CA VAL A 278 -25.82 -14.81 19.14
C VAL A 278 -26.97 -13.80 19.31
N ARG A 279 -27.69 -13.55 18.26
CA ARG A 279 -28.86 -12.65 18.29
C ARG A 279 -30.03 -13.32 18.98
N ASN A 280 -30.50 -12.75 20.08
CA ASN A 280 -31.69 -13.23 20.77
C ASN A 280 -32.94 -13.04 19.89
N PRO A 281 -33.70 -14.11 19.58
CA PRO A 281 -34.84 -14.04 18.67
C PRO A 281 -35.99 -13.16 19.19
N LYS A 282 -36.09 -12.97 20.52
CA LYS A 282 -37.15 -12.16 21.14
C LYS A 282 -36.76 -10.68 21.23
N THR A 283 -35.54 -10.40 21.74
CA THR A 283 -35.08 -9.01 21.98
C THR A 283 -34.45 -8.38 20.74
N LYS A 284 -34.06 -9.19 19.74
CA LYS A 284 -33.30 -8.80 18.54
C LYS A 284 -31.92 -8.21 18.83
N LYS A 285 -31.44 -8.29 20.08
CA LYS A 285 -30.12 -7.84 20.49
C LYS A 285 -29.12 -8.98 20.45
N HIS A 286 -27.86 -8.67 20.20
CA HIS A 286 -26.77 -9.63 20.35
C HIS A 286 -26.49 -9.88 21.84
N GLU A 287 -26.37 -11.13 22.22
CA GLU A 287 -26.00 -11.58 23.55
C GLU A 287 -24.70 -12.40 23.46
N GLN A 288 -23.84 -12.29 24.45
CA GLN A 288 -22.61 -13.10 24.51
C GLN A 288 -22.97 -14.59 24.56
N ALA A 289 -22.22 -15.38 23.82
CA ALA A 289 -22.44 -16.82 23.71
C ALA A 289 -21.11 -17.58 23.86
N SER A 290 -21.21 -18.86 24.15
CA SER A 290 -20.05 -19.77 24.03
C SER A 290 -19.81 -20.13 22.56
N TRP A 291 -18.62 -20.65 22.25
CA TRP A 291 -18.34 -21.21 20.93
C TRP A 291 -19.32 -22.36 20.58
N GLU A 292 -19.66 -23.19 21.55
CA GLU A 292 -20.59 -24.31 21.39
C GLU A 292 -22.00 -23.85 21.03
N ASP A 293 -22.53 -22.83 21.75
CA ASP A 293 -23.85 -22.27 21.46
C ASP A 293 -23.89 -21.63 20.06
N ALA A 294 -22.83 -20.89 19.71
CA ALA A 294 -22.72 -20.26 18.40
C ALA A 294 -22.65 -21.31 17.28
N PHE A 295 -21.83 -22.34 17.42
CA PHE A 295 -21.74 -23.42 16.43
C PHE A 295 -23.04 -24.21 16.32
N THR A 296 -23.69 -24.53 17.44
CA THR A 296 -25.00 -25.22 17.45
C THR A 296 -26.05 -24.42 16.68
N ALA A 297 -26.10 -23.09 16.88
CA ALA A 297 -27.04 -22.23 16.16
C ALA A 297 -26.79 -22.22 14.65
N ILE A 298 -25.50 -22.14 14.23
CA ILE A 298 -25.11 -22.14 12.82
C ILE A 298 -25.37 -23.51 12.20
N ALA A 299 -24.86 -24.59 12.82
CA ALA A 299 -24.99 -25.97 12.33
C ALA A 299 -26.46 -26.41 12.17
N GLY A 300 -27.31 -26.04 13.14
CA GLY A 300 -28.74 -26.31 13.08
C GLY A 300 -29.42 -25.65 11.87
N LYS A 301 -29.01 -24.40 11.56
CA LYS A 301 -29.55 -23.67 10.41
C LYS A 301 -28.98 -24.20 9.09
N MET A 302 -27.67 -24.49 9.01
CA MET A 302 -27.04 -25.06 7.82
C MET A 302 -27.66 -26.42 7.45
N LYS A 303 -27.87 -27.33 8.43
CA LYS A 303 -28.48 -28.64 8.20
C LYS A 303 -29.93 -28.55 7.70
N SER A 304 -30.65 -27.49 7.99
CA SER A 304 -32.04 -27.26 7.58
C SER A 304 -32.22 -26.42 6.33
N THR A 305 -31.14 -26.04 5.68
CA THR A 305 -31.17 -25.18 4.47
C THR A 305 -30.53 -25.96 3.31
N GLU A 306 -31.16 -25.95 2.15
CA GLU A 306 -30.59 -26.54 0.93
C GLU A 306 -29.40 -25.72 0.44
N GLY A 307 -28.42 -26.41 -0.20
CA GLY A 307 -27.19 -25.73 -0.68
C GLY A 307 -27.44 -24.55 -1.62
N ASP A 308 -28.43 -24.70 -2.51
CA ASP A 308 -28.80 -23.64 -3.47
C ASP A 308 -29.43 -22.40 -2.78
N ASP A 309 -29.92 -22.52 -1.56
CA ASP A 309 -30.46 -21.41 -0.76
C ASP A 309 -29.41 -20.77 0.15
N MET A 310 -28.16 -21.23 0.06
CA MET A 310 -27.01 -20.67 0.78
C MET A 310 -26.11 -19.83 -0.12
N VAL A 311 -25.31 -18.98 0.49
CA VAL A 311 -24.22 -18.24 -0.15
C VAL A 311 -23.13 -17.93 0.87
N ALA A 312 -21.87 -17.97 0.44
CA ALA A 312 -20.75 -17.51 1.24
C ALA A 312 -20.00 -16.35 0.55
N LEU A 313 -19.71 -15.32 1.33
CA LEU A 313 -18.99 -14.13 0.86
C LEU A 313 -17.65 -14.04 1.57
N ALA A 314 -16.55 -14.06 0.80
CA ALA A 314 -15.21 -13.74 1.28
C ALA A 314 -14.92 -12.25 1.12
N GLY A 315 -14.63 -11.57 2.22
CA GLY A 315 -14.35 -10.14 2.24
C GLY A 315 -12.99 -9.76 1.66
N ASP A 316 -12.80 -8.50 1.47
CA ASP A 316 -11.66 -7.92 0.75
C ASP A 316 -10.28 -8.09 1.41
N MET A 317 -10.23 -8.46 2.70
CA MET A 317 -8.98 -8.64 3.47
C MET A 317 -8.81 -10.08 4.00
N VAL A 318 -9.55 -11.02 3.43
CA VAL A 318 -9.47 -12.44 3.83
C VAL A 318 -8.23 -13.09 3.20
N ASP A 319 -7.49 -13.85 3.98
CA ASP A 319 -6.38 -14.68 3.50
C ASP A 319 -6.87 -15.89 2.70
N MET A 320 -6.00 -16.44 1.87
CA MET A 320 -6.34 -17.55 0.99
C MET A 320 -6.69 -18.81 1.75
N GLU A 321 -6.02 -19.11 2.87
CA GLU A 321 -6.28 -20.29 3.69
C GLU A 321 -7.70 -20.27 4.28
N SER A 322 -8.12 -19.12 4.79
CA SER A 322 -9.46 -18.95 5.36
C SER A 322 -10.55 -19.00 4.28
N ALA A 323 -10.31 -18.40 3.12
CA ALA A 323 -11.21 -18.47 1.97
C ALA A 323 -11.32 -19.92 1.47
N HIS A 324 -10.20 -20.64 1.36
CA HIS A 324 -10.20 -22.06 0.95
C HIS A 324 -10.93 -22.96 1.93
N ALA A 325 -10.72 -22.80 3.23
CA ALA A 325 -11.44 -23.58 4.24
C ALA A 325 -12.96 -23.34 4.16
N LEU A 326 -13.41 -22.10 3.97
CA LEU A 326 -14.83 -21.79 3.80
C LEU A 326 -15.38 -22.42 2.50
N LYS A 327 -14.66 -22.31 1.39
CA LYS A 327 -15.01 -22.97 0.13
C LYS A 327 -15.19 -24.47 0.35
N SER A 328 -14.24 -25.14 1.00
CA SER A 328 -14.28 -26.59 1.25
C SER A 328 -15.49 -27.00 2.09
N LEU A 329 -15.83 -26.22 3.14
CA LEU A 329 -17.04 -26.46 3.94
C LEU A 329 -18.30 -26.29 3.09
N MET A 330 -18.43 -25.19 2.37
CA MET A 330 -19.64 -24.86 1.59
C MET A 330 -19.88 -25.89 0.47
N HIS A 331 -18.84 -26.29 -0.27
CA HIS A 331 -18.96 -27.35 -1.28
C HIS A 331 -19.37 -28.68 -0.68
N THR A 332 -18.84 -29.03 0.50
CA THR A 332 -19.19 -30.32 1.17
C THR A 332 -20.67 -30.37 1.54
N ILE A 333 -21.31 -29.24 1.81
CA ILE A 333 -22.74 -29.16 2.09
C ILE A 333 -23.61 -28.83 0.88
N GLY A 334 -23.02 -28.84 -0.34
CA GLY A 334 -23.73 -28.64 -1.60
C GLY A 334 -23.98 -27.18 -1.98
N CYS A 335 -23.28 -26.21 -1.37
CA CYS A 335 -23.37 -24.81 -1.75
C CYS A 335 -22.21 -24.44 -2.67
N ASP A 336 -22.52 -24.06 -3.91
CA ASP A 336 -21.56 -23.59 -4.92
C ASP A 336 -21.54 -22.06 -5.09
N ASP A 337 -22.44 -21.34 -4.43
CA ASP A 337 -22.54 -19.88 -4.51
C ASP A 337 -21.51 -19.21 -3.59
N LEU A 338 -20.33 -18.95 -4.15
CA LEU A 338 -19.19 -18.31 -3.49
C LEU A 338 -18.89 -16.96 -4.14
N GLU A 339 -18.93 -15.85 -3.40
CA GLU A 339 -18.73 -14.50 -3.92
C GLU A 339 -17.63 -13.75 -3.15
N CYS A 340 -16.85 -12.89 -3.84
CA CYS A 340 -15.82 -12.06 -3.23
C CYS A 340 -15.87 -10.59 -3.70
N ARG A 341 -16.72 -10.24 -4.65
CA ARG A 341 -16.82 -8.88 -5.21
C ARG A 341 -17.72 -8.00 -4.34
N MET A 342 -17.15 -7.52 -3.24
CA MET A 342 -17.89 -6.77 -2.20
C MET A 342 -18.55 -5.47 -2.70
N ASP A 343 -18.17 -4.98 -3.85
CA ASP A 343 -18.63 -3.78 -4.55
C ASP A 343 -19.60 -4.06 -5.69
N GLY A 344 -19.89 -5.35 -5.94
CA GLY A 344 -20.82 -5.75 -6.99
C GLY A 344 -20.27 -5.63 -8.42
N GLU A 345 -18.97 -5.77 -8.60
CA GLU A 345 -18.33 -5.72 -9.92
C GLU A 345 -18.86 -6.77 -10.90
N HIS A 346 -19.06 -6.33 -12.13
CA HIS A 346 -19.34 -7.17 -13.28
C HIS A 346 -18.06 -7.37 -14.10
N ILE A 347 -17.31 -8.44 -13.83
CA ILE A 347 -16.04 -8.76 -14.51
C ILE A 347 -16.02 -10.21 -14.99
N ASN A 348 -15.33 -10.45 -16.08
CA ASN A 348 -15.00 -11.81 -16.53
C ASN A 348 -13.85 -12.35 -15.67
N VAL A 349 -14.05 -13.51 -15.07
CA VAL A 349 -13.08 -14.17 -14.20
C VAL A 349 -12.62 -15.53 -14.74
N SER A 350 -13.01 -15.89 -15.97
CA SER A 350 -12.70 -17.18 -16.58
C SER A 350 -11.22 -17.34 -16.95
N ASN A 351 -10.50 -16.23 -17.09
CA ASN A 351 -9.07 -16.22 -17.41
C ASN A 351 -8.35 -15.21 -16.51
N PRO A 352 -7.25 -15.57 -15.86
CA PRO A 352 -6.46 -14.67 -14.99
C PRO A 352 -6.07 -13.35 -15.67
N SER A 353 -5.72 -13.35 -16.97
CA SER A 353 -5.36 -12.12 -17.69
C SER A 353 -6.47 -11.08 -17.72
N SER A 354 -7.71 -11.46 -17.45
CA SER A 354 -8.83 -10.52 -17.42
C SER A 354 -8.92 -9.72 -16.12
N TYR A 355 -8.37 -10.24 -15.02
CA TYR A 355 -8.45 -9.59 -13.70
C TYR A 355 -7.09 -9.34 -13.02
N LEU A 356 -5.97 -9.62 -13.67
CA LEU A 356 -4.64 -9.34 -13.13
C LEU A 356 -4.04 -8.03 -13.66
N PHE A 357 -3.10 -7.50 -12.94
CA PHE A 357 -2.20 -6.43 -13.39
C PHE A 357 -1.07 -7.08 -14.20
N ASN A 358 -1.38 -7.46 -15.44
CA ASN A 358 -0.57 -8.38 -16.25
C ASN A 358 0.85 -7.89 -16.58
N GLY A 359 1.04 -6.59 -16.69
CA GLY A 359 2.37 -6.03 -16.97
C GLY A 359 3.33 -6.09 -15.78
N GLY A 360 2.80 -6.37 -14.58
CA GLY A 360 3.53 -6.21 -13.31
C GLY A 360 3.72 -4.74 -12.91
N ILE A 361 3.82 -4.50 -11.60
CA ILE A 361 3.92 -3.13 -11.04
C ILE A 361 5.21 -2.44 -11.49
N GLU A 362 6.33 -3.17 -11.53
CA GLU A 362 7.64 -2.65 -11.94
C GLU A 362 7.67 -2.19 -13.41
N SER A 363 6.82 -2.79 -14.28
CA SER A 363 6.79 -2.42 -15.70
C SER A 363 6.38 -0.96 -15.94
N LEU A 364 5.65 -0.36 -15.00
CA LEU A 364 5.27 1.05 -15.05
C LEU A 364 6.47 2.00 -15.11
N ASP A 365 7.61 1.59 -14.53
CA ASP A 365 8.84 2.40 -14.55
C ASP A 365 9.36 2.66 -15.98
N LYS A 366 8.98 1.81 -16.96
CA LYS A 366 9.37 1.92 -18.36
C LYS A 366 8.28 2.48 -19.27
N ALA A 367 7.08 2.73 -18.74
CA ALA A 367 5.95 3.20 -19.52
C ALA A 367 6.23 4.57 -20.14
N ASP A 368 5.75 4.78 -21.37
CA ASP A 368 5.81 6.04 -22.11
C ASP A 368 4.43 6.57 -22.54
N ALA A 369 3.39 5.73 -22.48
CA ALA A 369 1.98 6.13 -22.61
C ALA A 369 1.10 5.28 -21.69
N ILE A 370 0.22 5.91 -20.91
CA ILE A 370 -0.65 5.24 -19.94
C ILE A 370 -2.08 5.73 -20.12
N LEU A 371 -3.03 4.80 -20.33
CA LEU A 371 -4.46 5.10 -20.37
C LEU A 371 -5.15 4.55 -19.11
N LEU A 372 -5.71 5.44 -18.30
CA LEU A 372 -6.48 5.13 -17.10
C LEU A 372 -7.98 5.09 -17.45
N ILE A 373 -8.67 4.01 -17.05
CA ILE A 373 -10.10 3.81 -17.36
C ILE A 373 -10.87 3.55 -16.06
N GLY A 374 -11.71 4.48 -15.65
CA GLY A 374 -12.58 4.35 -14.46
C GLY A 374 -11.80 4.11 -13.16
N THR A 375 -10.65 4.76 -13.00
CA THR A 375 -9.78 4.63 -11.83
C THR A 375 -9.15 5.97 -11.44
N ASN A 376 -8.88 6.12 -10.15
CA ASN A 376 -7.99 7.11 -9.58
C ASN A 376 -6.88 6.39 -8.83
N PRO A 377 -5.74 6.09 -9.46
CA PRO A 377 -4.66 5.35 -8.84
C PRO A 377 -4.10 6.04 -7.58
N ARG A 378 -4.18 7.36 -7.48
CA ARG A 378 -3.79 8.13 -6.29
C ARG A 378 -4.51 7.62 -5.03
N HIS A 379 -5.83 7.38 -5.11
CA HIS A 379 -6.64 6.93 -3.98
C HIS A 379 -6.82 5.40 -3.92
N GLU A 380 -6.75 4.73 -5.05
CA GLU A 380 -7.01 3.29 -5.13
C GLU A 380 -5.76 2.47 -4.84
N ALA A 381 -4.58 2.94 -5.30
CA ALA A 381 -3.29 2.28 -5.15
C ALA A 381 -2.15 3.33 -5.19
N ALA A 382 -1.94 4.06 -4.10
CA ALA A 382 -1.00 5.19 -4.05
C ALA A 382 0.43 4.83 -4.50
N ILE A 383 0.88 3.59 -4.28
CA ILE A 383 2.18 3.10 -4.74
C ILE A 383 2.21 2.95 -6.28
N ILE A 384 1.14 2.47 -6.88
CA ILE A 384 1.02 2.43 -8.36
C ILE A 384 1.04 3.87 -8.91
N ASN A 385 0.34 4.82 -8.26
CA ASN A 385 0.39 6.22 -8.63
C ASN A 385 1.81 6.80 -8.55
N ALA A 386 2.59 6.46 -7.51
CA ALA A 386 3.99 6.87 -7.40
C ALA A 386 4.85 6.33 -8.57
N ARG A 387 4.61 5.09 -9.02
CA ARG A 387 5.28 4.53 -10.21
C ARG A 387 4.89 5.27 -11.50
N ILE A 388 3.60 5.62 -11.65
CA ILE A 388 3.14 6.43 -12.79
C ILE A 388 3.80 7.82 -12.77
N GLN A 389 3.84 8.49 -11.61
CA GLN A 389 4.55 9.77 -11.43
C GLN A 389 6.03 9.64 -11.83
N LYS A 390 6.70 8.57 -11.41
CA LYS A 390 8.09 8.28 -11.79
C LYS A 390 8.24 8.13 -13.32
N ALA A 391 7.32 7.44 -14.00
CA ALA A 391 7.32 7.33 -15.46
C ALA A 391 7.07 8.70 -16.16
N VAL A 392 6.12 9.49 -15.67
CA VAL A 392 5.85 10.83 -16.17
C VAL A 392 7.09 11.73 -16.05
N ARG A 393 7.77 11.66 -14.92
CA ARG A 393 8.96 12.47 -14.67
C ARG A 393 10.17 12.01 -15.48
N ASN A 394 10.50 10.72 -15.47
CA ASN A 394 11.73 10.20 -16.04
C ASN A 394 11.62 9.93 -17.55
N ASN A 395 10.52 9.32 -18.00
CA ASN A 395 10.30 8.93 -19.39
C ASN A 395 9.45 9.94 -20.15
N LYS A 396 8.92 10.99 -19.48
CA LYS A 396 7.95 11.94 -20.06
C LYS A 396 6.67 11.23 -20.51
N ALA A 397 6.30 10.16 -19.82
CA ALA A 397 5.11 9.37 -20.11
C ALA A 397 3.87 10.27 -20.22
N LYS A 398 3.04 10.02 -21.22
CA LYS A 398 1.77 10.73 -21.41
C LYS A 398 0.66 9.91 -20.77
N VAL A 399 -0.17 10.58 -19.96
CA VAL A 399 -1.30 9.95 -19.29
C VAL A 399 -2.60 10.44 -19.88
N GLY A 400 -3.51 9.53 -20.22
CA GLY A 400 -4.88 9.82 -20.64
C GLY A 400 -5.87 9.24 -19.64
N VAL A 401 -6.97 9.93 -19.40
CA VAL A 401 -8.01 9.50 -18.45
C VAL A 401 -9.36 9.41 -19.14
N ILE A 402 -10.01 8.25 -19.03
CA ILE A 402 -11.43 8.06 -19.32
C ILE A 402 -12.14 7.78 -17.98
N GLY A 403 -12.81 8.79 -17.46
CA GLY A 403 -13.45 8.77 -16.15
C GLY A 403 -13.77 10.17 -15.67
N PRO A 404 -14.18 10.36 -14.41
CA PRO A 404 -14.39 11.70 -13.85
C PRO A 404 -13.09 12.51 -13.88
N MET A 405 -13.20 13.83 -13.83
CA MET A 405 -12.04 14.70 -13.56
C MET A 405 -11.51 14.41 -12.17
N ILE A 406 -10.23 14.12 -12.08
CA ILE A 406 -9.50 13.74 -10.86
C ILE A 406 -8.22 14.57 -10.75
N ASP A 407 -7.66 14.65 -9.57
CA ASP A 407 -6.35 15.20 -9.29
C ASP A 407 -5.34 14.06 -9.14
N LEU A 408 -4.37 13.98 -10.05
CA LEU A 408 -3.36 12.91 -10.08
C LEU A 408 -1.97 13.35 -9.64
N ASN A 409 -1.77 14.63 -9.31
CA ASN A 409 -0.49 15.25 -9.01
C ASN A 409 0.48 15.29 -10.21
N TYR A 410 0.02 15.05 -11.42
CA TYR A 410 0.74 15.20 -12.69
C TYR A 410 -0.24 15.50 -13.82
N ASP A 411 0.28 16.05 -14.92
CA ASP A 411 -0.51 16.42 -16.09
C ASP A 411 -1.08 15.18 -16.80
N PHE A 412 -2.32 15.29 -17.25
CA PHE A 412 -2.99 14.25 -18.03
C PHE A 412 -3.96 14.83 -19.07
N ASP A 413 -4.22 14.08 -20.11
CA ASP A 413 -5.25 14.37 -21.12
C ASP A 413 -6.59 13.77 -20.66
N HIS A 414 -7.60 14.59 -20.35
CA HIS A 414 -8.95 14.11 -20.11
C HIS A 414 -9.62 13.72 -21.42
N VAL A 415 -9.63 12.42 -21.71
CA VAL A 415 -10.12 11.87 -23.00
C VAL A 415 -11.66 11.83 -23.04
N GLY A 416 -12.29 11.61 -21.90
CA GLY A 416 -13.74 11.57 -21.76
C GLY A 416 -14.19 10.93 -20.46
N ASP A 417 -15.51 10.76 -20.27
CA ASP A 417 -16.09 10.23 -19.03
C ASP A 417 -17.10 9.07 -19.26
N LYS A 418 -17.26 8.61 -20.51
CA LYS A 418 -18.25 7.60 -20.91
C LYS A 418 -17.60 6.44 -21.68
N PRO A 419 -18.26 5.27 -21.69
CA PRO A 419 -17.80 4.15 -22.52
C PRO A 419 -17.60 4.48 -24.01
N ALA A 420 -18.48 5.31 -24.57
CA ALA A 420 -18.40 5.74 -25.98
C ALA A 420 -17.12 6.54 -26.30
N ASP A 421 -16.50 7.16 -25.30
CA ASP A 421 -15.25 7.93 -25.50
C ASP A 421 -14.09 6.99 -25.77
N LEU A 422 -14.05 5.80 -25.14
CA LEU A 422 -13.07 4.76 -25.45
C LEU A 422 -13.26 4.21 -26.88
N GLU A 423 -14.53 3.95 -27.29
CA GLU A 423 -14.79 3.55 -28.67
C GLU A 423 -14.34 4.61 -29.69
N THR A 424 -14.58 5.89 -29.38
CA THR A 424 -14.18 7.01 -30.22
C THR A 424 -12.67 7.14 -30.28
N LEU A 425 -11.98 7.01 -29.12
CA LEU A 425 -10.53 7.00 -29.05
C LEU A 425 -9.93 5.87 -29.90
N MET A 426 -10.48 4.67 -29.82
CA MET A 426 -10.02 3.53 -30.61
C MET A 426 -10.18 3.74 -32.12
N LYS A 427 -11.18 4.50 -32.56
CA LYS A 427 -11.41 4.82 -33.97
C LYS A 427 -10.55 6.00 -34.48
N SER A 428 -10.05 6.82 -33.56
CA SER A 428 -9.24 8.01 -33.87
C SER A 428 -7.83 7.65 -34.38
N ARG A 429 -7.25 8.59 -35.13
CA ARG A 429 -5.85 8.54 -35.60
C ARG A 429 -5.04 9.73 -35.11
N SER A 430 -5.62 10.59 -34.28
CA SER A 430 -5.02 11.81 -33.72
C SER A 430 -5.20 11.88 -32.21
N GLY A 431 -4.66 12.92 -31.57
CA GLY A 431 -4.74 13.13 -30.12
C GLY A 431 -4.11 11.94 -29.36
N PHE A 432 -4.71 11.55 -28.24
CA PHE A 432 -4.18 10.51 -27.37
C PHE A 432 -4.10 9.13 -28.05
N ALA A 433 -4.97 8.84 -29.04
CA ALA A 433 -4.88 7.60 -29.82
C ALA A 433 -3.58 7.48 -30.62
N LYS A 434 -3.04 8.60 -31.13
CA LYS A 434 -1.74 8.64 -31.80
C LYS A 434 -0.62 8.36 -30.80
N ILE A 435 -0.67 8.96 -29.62
CA ILE A 435 0.30 8.74 -28.54
C ILE A 435 0.35 7.25 -28.19
N MET A 436 -0.78 6.62 -27.87
CA MET A 436 -0.85 5.19 -27.58
C MET A 436 -0.29 4.30 -28.68
N LYS A 437 -0.52 4.67 -29.94
CA LYS A 437 -0.04 3.88 -31.10
C LYS A 437 1.47 3.99 -31.32
N GLU A 438 2.07 5.15 -31.03
CA GLU A 438 3.49 5.45 -31.24
C GLU A 438 4.35 5.05 -30.03
N ALA A 439 3.73 4.76 -28.89
CA ALA A 439 4.38 4.35 -27.66
C ALA A 439 5.08 2.99 -27.85
N LYS A 440 6.25 2.84 -27.19
CA LYS A 440 7.00 1.59 -27.14
C LYS A 440 6.55 0.69 -25.98
N ASN A 441 6.15 1.32 -24.89
CA ASN A 441 5.70 0.67 -23.66
C ASN A 441 4.36 1.26 -23.24
N ALA A 442 3.34 1.01 -24.07
CA ALA A 442 1.99 1.47 -23.80
C ALA A 442 1.32 0.63 -22.70
N VAL A 443 0.57 1.27 -21.82
CA VAL A 443 -0.11 0.64 -20.69
C VAL A 443 -1.57 1.07 -20.66
N VAL A 444 -2.48 0.13 -20.46
CA VAL A 444 -3.90 0.37 -20.19
C VAL A 444 -4.18 -0.13 -18.77
N ILE A 445 -4.66 0.74 -17.90
CA ILE A 445 -5.05 0.41 -16.52
C ILE A 445 -6.55 0.63 -16.39
N MET A 446 -7.27 -0.44 -16.06
CA MET A 446 -8.70 -0.42 -15.78
C MET A 446 -8.93 -0.62 -14.29
N GLY A 447 -9.73 0.26 -13.67
CA GLY A 447 -10.09 0.14 -12.27
C GLY A 447 -11.52 -0.33 -12.04
N GLN A 448 -11.84 -0.58 -10.77
CA GLN A 448 -13.15 -1.08 -10.34
C GLN A 448 -14.31 -0.16 -10.73
N GLY A 449 -14.11 1.16 -10.76
CA GLY A 449 -15.14 2.12 -11.15
C GLY A 449 -15.73 1.90 -12.54
N ALA A 450 -14.97 1.28 -13.44
CA ALA A 450 -15.46 0.88 -14.77
C ALA A 450 -16.27 -0.43 -14.74
N CYS A 451 -16.07 -1.28 -13.72
CA CYS A 451 -16.71 -2.61 -13.60
C CYS A 451 -17.87 -2.67 -12.60
N MET A 452 -18.02 -1.72 -11.68
CA MET A 452 -19.17 -1.60 -10.77
C MET A 452 -20.50 -1.24 -11.50
N ARG A 453 -20.51 -1.29 -12.81
CA ARG A 453 -21.62 -0.98 -13.70
C ARG A 453 -22.24 -2.28 -14.21
N SER A 454 -23.53 -2.24 -14.54
CA SER A 454 -24.21 -3.40 -15.16
C SER A 454 -23.65 -3.81 -16.53
N ASP A 455 -22.93 -2.91 -17.21
CA ASP A 455 -22.21 -3.12 -18.46
C ASP A 455 -20.67 -3.30 -18.25
N GLY A 456 -20.22 -3.59 -17.03
CA GLY A 456 -18.81 -3.72 -16.68
C GLY A 456 -18.05 -4.73 -17.53
N ILE A 457 -18.67 -5.88 -17.87
CA ILE A 457 -18.06 -6.90 -18.74
C ILE A 457 -17.82 -6.34 -20.15
N ALA A 458 -18.76 -5.53 -20.67
CA ALA A 458 -18.59 -4.90 -21.97
C ALA A 458 -17.48 -3.84 -21.96
N MET A 459 -17.37 -3.09 -20.85
CA MET A 459 -16.24 -2.16 -20.62
C MET A 459 -14.91 -2.90 -20.55
N GLN A 460 -14.84 -4.01 -19.83
CA GLN A 460 -13.65 -4.84 -19.74
C GLN A 460 -13.23 -5.37 -21.12
N SER A 461 -14.18 -5.93 -21.88
CA SER A 461 -13.93 -6.39 -23.23
C SER A 461 -13.39 -5.27 -24.13
N LEU A 462 -13.96 -4.08 -24.04
CA LEU A 462 -13.52 -2.91 -24.81
C LEU A 462 -12.11 -2.45 -24.41
N ALA A 463 -11.80 -2.42 -23.11
CA ALA A 463 -10.48 -2.05 -22.60
C ALA A 463 -9.40 -3.05 -23.02
N MET A 464 -9.69 -4.36 -22.97
CA MET A 464 -8.79 -5.40 -23.45
C MET A 464 -8.58 -5.33 -24.96
N ALA A 465 -9.64 -5.07 -25.74
CA ALA A 465 -9.54 -4.85 -27.19
C ALA A 465 -8.72 -3.59 -27.51
N ALA A 466 -8.81 -2.54 -26.70
CA ALA A 466 -8.00 -1.33 -26.83
C ALA A 466 -6.53 -1.63 -26.58
N ALA A 467 -6.20 -2.35 -25.50
CA ALA A 467 -4.84 -2.77 -25.20
C ALA A 467 -4.24 -3.59 -26.35
N LYS A 468 -4.96 -4.59 -26.84
CA LYS A 468 -4.54 -5.42 -28.00
C LYS A 468 -4.31 -4.57 -29.27
N LYS A 469 -5.16 -3.56 -29.50
CA LYS A 469 -5.04 -2.69 -30.67
C LYS A 469 -3.77 -1.85 -30.67
N TRP A 470 -3.30 -1.41 -29.51
CA TRP A 470 -2.13 -0.55 -29.36
C TRP A 470 -0.87 -1.32 -28.93
N ASP A 471 -0.92 -2.65 -28.88
CA ASP A 471 0.16 -3.50 -28.37
C ASP A 471 0.56 -3.09 -26.93
N ALA A 472 -0.44 -2.71 -26.15
CA ALA A 472 -0.29 -2.24 -24.78
C ALA A 472 -0.50 -3.37 -23.78
N SER A 473 0.15 -3.31 -22.63
CA SER A 473 -0.18 -4.17 -21.50
C SER A 473 -1.57 -3.80 -20.96
N TYR A 474 -2.43 -4.81 -20.75
CA TYR A 474 -3.71 -4.64 -20.06
C TYR A 474 -3.54 -4.98 -18.58
N ASN A 475 -4.00 -4.09 -17.71
CA ASN A 475 -3.84 -4.20 -16.27
C ASN A 475 -5.15 -3.89 -15.58
N TYR A 476 -5.59 -4.79 -14.71
CA TYR A 476 -6.74 -4.57 -13.83
C TYR A 476 -6.26 -4.25 -12.42
N MET A 477 -6.74 -3.15 -11.86
CA MET A 477 -6.31 -2.67 -10.56
C MET A 477 -7.35 -2.99 -9.48
N HIS A 478 -6.99 -3.87 -8.55
CA HIS A 478 -7.81 -4.23 -7.40
C HIS A 478 -7.59 -3.29 -6.20
N LEU A 479 -8.65 -3.08 -5.42
CA LEU A 479 -8.63 -2.18 -4.26
C LEU A 479 -8.15 -2.84 -2.97
N ARG A 480 -8.12 -4.19 -2.89
CA ARG A 480 -7.89 -4.90 -1.63
C ARG A 480 -7.03 -6.15 -1.82
N GLY A 481 -6.29 -6.48 -0.77
CA GLY A 481 -5.30 -7.57 -0.81
C GLY A 481 -5.87 -8.98 -0.91
N GLY A 482 -7.10 -9.23 -0.47
CA GLY A 482 -7.72 -10.57 -0.49
C GLY A 482 -8.44 -10.93 -1.81
N ARG A 483 -8.73 -9.95 -2.68
CA ARG A 483 -9.59 -10.15 -3.85
C ARG A 483 -9.02 -11.13 -4.87
N VAL A 484 -7.78 -10.95 -5.29
CA VAL A 484 -7.15 -11.81 -6.31
C VAL A 484 -7.03 -13.25 -5.82
N GLY A 485 -6.63 -13.45 -4.56
CA GLY A 485 -6.57 -14.79 -3.95
C GLY A 485 -7.93 -15.50 -3.95
N ALA A 486 -9.01 -14.80 -3.59
CA ALA A 486 -10.36 -15.36 -3.61
C ALA A 486 -10.83 -15.71 -5.03
N LEU A 487 -10.58 -14.83 -6.03
CA LEU A 487 -10.88 -15.12 -7.43
C LEU A 487 -10.12 -16.36 -7.93
N THR A 488 -8.84 -16.48 -7.60
CA THR A 488 -8.00 -17.64 -7.94
C THR A 488 -8.53 -18.93 -7.31
N LEU A 489 -9.06 -18.86 -6.10
CA LEU A 489 -9.73 -20.00 -5.42
C LEU A 489 -11.09 -20.36 -6.04
N GLY A 490 -11.58 -19.55 -6.99
CA GLY A 490 -12.83 -19.80 -7.70
C GLY A 490 -14.08 -19.17 -7.07
N TYR A 491 -13.91 -18.16 -6.21
CA TYR A 491 -15.01 -17.28 -5.84
C TYR A 491 -15.44 -16.43 -7.03
N GLY A 492 -16.72 -16.03 -7.08
CA GLY A 492 -17.23 -15.18 -8.14
C GLY A 492 -17.20 -15.81 -9.53
N LYS A 493 -17.44 -17.13 -9.66
CA LYS A 493 -17.36 -17.91 -10.92
C LYS A 493 -18.18 -17.34 -12.09
N THR A 494 -19.24 -16.58 -11.80
CA THR A 494 -20.09 -15.97 -12.83
C THR A 494 -19.62 -14.54 -13.13
N PRO A 495 -19.72 -14.05 -14.37
CA PRO A 495 -19.32 -12.69 -14.70
C PRO A 495 -20.13 -11.60 -13.99
N LYS A 496 -21.34 -11.92 -13.53
CA LYS A 496 -22.20 -11.04 -12.73
C LYS A 496 -22.11 -11.43 -11.26
N PRO A 497 -22.25 -10.47 -10.33
CA PRO A 497 -22.34 -10.78 -8.91
C PRO A 497 -23.48 -11.75 -8.62
N ILE A 498 -23.25 -12.65 -7.68
CA ILE A 498 -24.27 -13.63 -7.26
C ILE A 498 -25.42 -12.89 -6.58
N PRO A 499 -26.69 -13.10 -7.02
CA PRO A 499 -27.83 -12.49 -6.38
C PRO A 499 -28.11 -13.13 -5.01
N ILE A 500 -27.97 -12.37 -3.93
CA ILE A 500 -28.13 -12.88 -2.56
C ILE A 500 -29.52 -12.65 -1.96
N LYS A 501 -30.36 -11.88 -2.63
CA LYS A 501 -31.69 -11.50 -2.12
C LYS A 501 -32.63 -12.68 -1.86
N SER A 502 -32.49 -13.75 -2.62
CA SER A 502 -33.29 -14.98 -2.47
C SER A 502 -32.71 -15.98 -1.48
N LYS A 503 -31.50 -15.74 -0.98
CA LYS A 503 -30.79 -16.69 -0.11
C LYS A 503 -31.36 -16.66 1.32
N SER A 504 -31.60 -17.83 1.89
CA SER A 504 -32.09 -17.98 3.26
C SER A 504 -30.97 -18.16 4.29
N PHE A 505 -29.73 -18.46 3.83
CA PHE A 505 -28.53 -18.52 4.66
C PHE A 505 -27.38 -17.78 3.99
N VAL A 506 -26.72 -16.88 4.73
CA VAL A 506 -25.59 -16.06 4.25
C VAL A 506 -24.41 -16.15 5.21
N TYR A 507 -23.26 -16.61 4.74
CA TYR A 507 -22.02 -16.61 5.51
C TYR A 507 -21.11 -15.47 5.07
N LEU A 508 -20.83 -14.54 5.96
CA LEU A 508 -19.97 -13.37 5.73
C LEU A 508 -18.62 -13.61 6.42
N LEU A 509 -17.59 -14.00 5.66
CA LEU A 509 -16.22 -14.11 6.14
C LEU A 509 -15.50 -12.79 5.91
N GLY A 510 -15.35 -11.96 6.94
CA GLY A 510 -14.74 -10.64 6.85
C GLY A 510 -15.42 -9.71 5.82
N ALA A 511 -16.68 -9.97 5.49
CA ALA A 511 -17.40 -9.26 4.44
C ALA A 511 -18.22 -8.10 5.03
N ASP A 512 -17.71 -6.87 4.88
CA ASP A 512 -18.28 -5.62 5.42
C ASP A 512 -18.66 -4.66 4.27
N SER A 513 -19.65 -5.07 3.47
CA SER A 513 -20.10 -4.39 2.27
C SER A 513 -21.51 -3.78 2.44
N GLU A 514 -21.64 -2.48 2.19
CA GLU A 514 -22.94 -1.83 2.10
C GLU A 514 -23.78 -2.36 0.93
N TYR A 515 -23.11 -2.66 -0.20
CA TYR A 515 -23.75 -3.21 -1.40
C TYR A 515 -24.49 -4.51 -1.10
N TYR A 516 -23.83 -5.46 -0.40
CA TYR A 516 -24.46 -6.72 -0.05
C TYR A 516 -25.38 -6.61 1.16
N ALA A 517 -25.05 -5.82 2.17
CA ALA A 517 -25.88 -5.63 3.34
C ALA A 517 -27.30 -5.11 2.97
N ALA A 518 -27.38 -4.24 1.96
CA ALA A 518 -28.66 -3.74 1.43
C ALA A 518 -29.48 -4.81 0.69
N GLN A 519 -28.89 -5.91 0.23
CA GLN A 519 -29.53 -6.95 -0.55
C GLN A 519 -29.93 -8.18 0.27
N ILE A 520 -29.33 -8.39 1.45
CA ILE A 520 -29.65 -9.53 2.32
C ILE A 520 -31.13 -9.44 2.76
N ASP A 521 -31.91 -10.49 2.49
CA ASP A 521 -33.30 -10.57 2.96
C ASP A 521 -33.37 -10.47 4.48
N LYS A 522 -34.40 -9.80 5.00
CA LYS A 522 -34.59 -9.62 6.45
C LYS A 522 -34.80 -10.94 7.20
N LYS A 523 -35.29 -11.96 6.51
CA LYS A 523 -35.54 -13.29 7.06
C LYS A 523 -34.33 -14.25 6.92
N ALA A 524 -33.34 -13.87 6.13
CA ALA A 524 -32.13 -14.69 5.96
C ALA A 524 -31.38 -14.79 7.29
N PHE A 525 -30.91 -15.98 7.59
CA PHE A 525 -29.99 -16.20 8.71
C PHE A 525 -28.57 -15.83 8.27
N VAL A 526 -27.93 -14.95 9.02
CA VAL A 526 -26.63 -14.39 8.66
C VAL A 526 -25.59 -14.73 9.71
N VAL A 527 -24.49 -15.35 9.28
CA VAL A 527 -23.30 -15.55 10.07
C VAL A 527 -22.27 -14.50 9.65
N TYR A 528 -21.70 -13.78 10.59
CA TYR A 528 -20.53 -12.94 10.36
C TYR A 528 -19.34 -13.51 11.13
N GLN A 529 -18.28 -13.82 10.43
CA GLN A 529 -16.98 -14.18 10.99
C GLN A 529 -15.96 -13.12 10.58
N GLY A 530 -15.34 -12.46 11.55
CA GLY A 530 -14.38 -11.41 11.27
C GLY A 530 -13.85 -10.75 12.53
N HIS A 531 -13.01 -9.73 12.38
CA HIS A 531 -12.22 -9.15 13.46
C HIS A 531 -12.77 -7.83 14.04
N HIS A 532 -13.71 -7.17 13.35
CA HIS A 532 -14.27 -5.88 13.79
C HIS A 532 -15.79 -5.90 13.78
N GLY A 533 -16.40 -5.17 14.73
CA GLY A 533 -17.81 -4.88 14.75
C GLY A 533 -18.16 -3.75 13.78
N ASP A 534 -18.51 -4.10 12.55
CA ASP A 534 -18.86 -3.16 11.49
C ASP A 534 -20.14 -3.64 10.75
N ILE A 535 -20.32 -3.27 9.50
CA ILE A 535 -21.54 -3.47 8.68
C ILE A 535 -22.03 -4.93 8.73
N GLY A 536 -21.15 -5.88 8.47
CA GLY A 536 -21.50 -7.31 8.47
C GLY A 536 -21.94 -7.81 9.84
N ALA A 537 -21.22 -7.42 10.90
CA ALA A 537 -21.55 -7.80 12.27
C ALA A 537 -22.92 -7.26 12.72
N HIS A 538 -23.28 -6.03 12.35
CA HIS A 538 -24.59 -5.46 12.70
C HIS A 538 -25.76 -6.25 12.08
N ARG A 539 -25.57 -6.81 10.89
CA ARG A 539 -26.61 -7.58 10.20
C ARG A 539 -26.69 -9.04 10.71
N ALA A 540 -25.64 -9.57 11.26
CA ALA A 540 -25.52 -11.00 11.60
C ALA A 540 -26.49 -11.46 12.68
N ASP A 541 -26.90 -12.73 12.62
CA ASP A 541 -27.60 -13.45 13.68
C ASP A 541 -26.59 -14.14 14.61
N VAL A 542 -25.44 -14.58 14.07
CA VAL A 542 -24.31 -15.09 14.84
C VAL A 542 -23.05 -14.37 14.42
N ILE A 543 -22.25 -13.95 15.40
CA ILE A 543 -20.96 -13.30 15.19
C ILE A 543 -19.87 -14.19 15.77
N LEU A 544 -18.86 -14.49 14.95
CA LEU A 544 -17.68 -15.27 15.33
C LEU A 544 -16.42 -14.38 15.27
N PRO A 545 -15.65 -14.29 16.37
CA PRO A 545 -14.47 -13.42 16.42
C PRO A 545 -13.29 -14.06 15.69
N GLY A 546 -12.91 -13.48 14.54
CA GLY A 546 -11.74 -13.85 13.75
C GLY A 546 -10.51 -12.98 14.05
N CYS A 547 -9.37 -13.36 13.49
CA CYS A 547 -8.10 -12.65 13.60
C CYS A 547 -7.95 -11.57 12.53
N ALA A 548 -7.39 -10.40 12.89
CA ALA A 548 -6.88 -9.44 11.93
C ALA A 548 -5.60 -9.96 11.25
N TYR A 549 -5.19 -9.34 10.12
CA TYR A 549 -4.00 -9.76 9.37
C TYR A 549 -2.69 -9.68 10.19
N THR A 550 -2.64 -8.86 11.23
CA THR A 550 -1.49 -8.74 12.15
C THR A 550 -1.44 -9.83 13.23
N GLU A 551 -2.48 -10.65 13.35
CA GLU A 551 -2.70 -11.62 14.41
C GLU A 551 -2.64 -13.08 13.94
N LYS A 552 -2.45 -13.30 12.63
CA LYS A 552 -2.38 -14.61 11.99
C LYS A 552 -1.34 -14.63 10.88
N ASP A 553 -0.85 -15.82 10.55
CA ASP A 553 -0.14 -16.06 9.30
C ASP A 553 -1.15 -16.33 8.19
N GLY A 554 -0.93 -15.78 6.99
CA GLY A 554 -1.82 -16.03 5.87
C GLY A 554 -1.21 -15.62 4.54
N TYR A 555 -1.55 -16.36 3.48
CA TYR A 555 -1.18 -16.01 2.12
C TYR A 555 -2.18 -15.03 1.52
N TYR A 556 -1.65 -14.05 0.80
CA TYR A 556 -2.39 -13.10 0.00
C TYR A 556 -1.78 -13.02 -1.40
N MET A 557 -2.63 -12.77 -2.37
CA MET A 557 -2.21 -12.58 -3.75
C MET A 557 -2.51 -11.14 -4.16
N ASN A 558 -1.47 -10.37 -4.51
CA ASN A 558 -1.62 -8.97 -4.85
C ASN A 558 -2.23 -8.77 -6.25
N THR A 559 -2.44 -7.53 -6.67
CA THR A 559 -3.08 -7.19 -7.95
C THR A 559 -2.36 -7.78 -9.17
N GLU A 560 -1.03 -8.01 -9.10
CA GLU A 560 -0.26 -8.64 -10.18
C GLU A 560 -0.22 -10.18 -10.12
N GLY A 561 -0.91 -10.79 -9.16
CA GLY A 561 -0.91 -12.25 -8.97
C GLY A 561 0.26 -12.78 -8.13
N ARG A 562 1.08 -11.92 -7.54
CA ARG A 562 2.20 -12.30 -6.68
C ARG A 562 1.71 -12.84 -5.36
N LEU A 563 2.06 -14.09 -5.04
CA LEU A 563 1.78 -14.70 -3.74
C LEU A 563 2.73 -14.13 -2.67
N GLN A 564 2.16 -13.58 -1.61
CA GLN A 564 2.89 -12.98 -0.51
C GLN A 564 2.36 -13.47 0.84
N MET A 565 3.22 -13.52 1.86
CA MET A 565 2.85 -14.00 3.18
C MET A 565 2.75 -12.85 4.19
N ALA A 566 1.56 -12.66 4.76
CA ALA A 566 1.40 -11.90 5.98
C ALA A 566 1.82 -12.75 7.18
N ARG A 567 2.55 -12.14 8.14
CA ARG A 567 3.06 -12.81 9.34
C ARG A 567 2.44 -12.24 10.61
N LYS A 568 2.15 -13.13 11.51
CA LYS A 568 1.65 -12.80 12.84
C LYS A 568 2.66 -11.99 13.65
N ALA A 569 2.25 -10.81 14.09
CA ALA A 569 3.05 -9.92 14.96
C ALA A 569 2.55 -9.90 16.40
N VAL A 570 1.24 -10.02 16.63
CA VAL A 570 0.61 -9.94 17.94
C VAL A 570 -0.44 -11.03 18.13
N SER A 571 -0.85 -11.27 19.36
CA SER A 571 -1.93 -12.22 19.67
C SER A 571 -3.28 -11.55 19.52
N ALA A 572 -4.26 -12.29 19.02
CA ALA A 572 -5.66 -11.86 18.93
C ALA A 572 -6.26 -11.58 20.33
N PRO A 573 -7.27 -10.70 20.42
CA PRO A 573 -7.94 -10.37 21.68
C PRO A 573 -8.93 -11.47 22.12
N GLY A 574 -9.10 -11.64 23.42
CA GLY A 574 -10.10 -12.53 24.02
C GLY A 574 -10.04 -13.95 23.50
N ASP A 575 -11.18 -14.45 23.05
CA ASP A 575 -11.38 -15.81 22.50
C ASP A 575 -11.27 -15.87 20.98
N ALA A 576 -10.85 -14.77 20.32
CA ALA A 576 -10.71 -14.72 18.85
C ALA A 576 -9.69 -15.76 18.35
N GLN A 577 -10.01 -16.41 17.23
CA GLN A 577 -9.20 -17.47 16.63
C GLN A 577 -8.96 -17.23 15.15
N GLU A 578 -7.98 -17.92 14.58
CA GLU A 578 -7.71 -17.90 13.15
C GLU A 578 -8.93 -18.42 12.36
N ASP A 579 -9.26 -17.75 11.28
CA ASP A 579 -10.52 -17.96 10.56
C ASP A 579 -10.65 -19.39 10.01
N TRP A 580 -9.60 -19.96 9.40
CA TRP A 580 -9.59 -21.34 8.93
C TRP A 580 -9.88 -22.36 10.06
N LYS A 581 -9.41 -22.07 11.28
CA LYS A 581 -9.60 -22.92 12.45
C LYS A 581 -11.05 -22.86 12.95
N ILE A 582 -11.66 -21.67 12.98
CA ILE A 582 -13.08 -21.50 13.31
C ILE A 582 -13.94 -22.34 12.36
N ILE A 583 -13.66 -22.26 11.06
CA ILE A 583 -14.39 -22.99 10.02
C ILE A 583 -14.21 -24.50 10.20
N SER A 584 -13.00 -24.96 10.50
CA SER A 584 -12.72 -26.38 10.75
C SER A 584 -13.43 -26.91 12.00
N LEU A 585 -13.55 -26.10 13.05
CA LEU A 585 -14.28 -26.46 14.27
C LEU A 585 -15.78 -26.52 14.02
N LEU A 586 -16.34 -25.56 13.27
CA LEU A 586 -17.73 -25.58 12.85
C LEU A 586 -18.06 -26.81 12.00
N ALA A 587 -17.19 -27.17 11.06
CA ALA A 587 -17.36 -28.37 10.24
C ALA A 587 -17.42 -29.63 11.11
N ARG A 588 -16.54 -29.76 12.11
CA ARG A 588 -16.57 -30.89 13.05
C ARG A 588 -17.87 -31.00 13.86
N ASP A 589 -18.42 -29.86 14.31
CA ASP A 589 -19.71 -29.78 15.00
C ASP A 589 -20.86 -30.28 14.09
N MET A 590 -20.69 -30.11 12.79
CA MET A 590 -21.60 -30.64 11.77
C MET A 590 -21.33 -32.13 11.41
N ASN A 591 -20.34 -32.81 12.01
CA ASN A 591 -19.80 -34.12 11.66
C ASN A 591 -19.14 -34.16 10.26
N ILE A 592 -18.58 -33.04 9.80
CA ILE A 592 -17.79 -32.94 8.57
C ILE A 592 -16.32 -32.86 8.94
N ASP A 593 -15.48 -33.75 8.41
CA ASP A 593 -14.03 -33.70 8.61
C ASP A 593 -13.31 -33.11 7.39
N LEU A 594 -12.98 -31.82 7.46
CA LEU A 594 -12.16 -31.15 6.44
C LEU A 594 -10.68 -31.54 6.48
N LYS A 595 -10.27 -32.35 7.47
CA LYS A 595 -8.87 -32.78 7.72
C LYS A 595 -7.89 -31.65 8.03
N TYR A 596 -8.35 -30.44 8.30
CA TYR A 596 -7.53 -29.31 8.67
C TYR A 596 -7.28 -29.27 10.19
N ARG A 597 -6.10 -29.71 10.63
CA ARG A 597 -5.64 -29.68 12.04
C ARG A 597 -4.59 -28.59 12.25
N SER A 598 -3.98 -28.15 11.16
CA SER A 598 -2.95 -27.08 11.12
C SER A 598 -3.07 -26.29 9.83
N ILE A 599 -2.50 -25.09 9.81
CA ILE A 599 -2.46 -24.25 8.59
C ILE A 599 -1.70 -24.94 7.44
N PHE A 600 -0.75 -25.82 7.76
CA PHE A 600 -0.01 -26.58 6.75
C PHE A 600 -0.89 -27.55 5.99
N GLU A 601 -1.88 -28.17 6.65
CA GLU A 601 -2.83 -29.06 5.98
C GLU A 601 -3.76 -28.29 5.06
N VAL A 602 -4.20 -27.08 5.46
CA VAL A 602 -4.95 -26.18 4.57
C VAL A 602 -4.12 -25.80 3.35
N ARG A 603 -2.85 -25.44 3.56
CA ARG A 603 -1.92 -25.09 2.48
C ARG A 603 -1.62 -26.27 1.55
N ASN A 604 -1.45 -27.47 2.09
CA ASN A 604 -1.26 -28.67 1.28
C ASN A 604 -2.48 -28.99 0.41
N ASP A 605 -3.69 -28.78 0.93
CA ASP A 605 -4.92 -28.94 0.15
C ASP A 605 -5.05 -27.86 -0.94
N MET A 606 -4.48 -26.69 -0.71
CA MET A 606 -4.36 -25.63 -1.71
C MET A 606 -3.23 -25.91 -2.73
N ALA A 607 -2.33 -26.87 -2.47
CA ALA A 607 -1.21 -27.20 -3.36
C ALA A 607 -1.75 -27.74 -4.69
N GLY A 608 -1.51 -27.05 -5.77
CA GLY A 608 -2.09 -27.31 -7.10
C GLY A 608 -2.84 -26.10 -7.64
N LEU A 609 -3.02 -25.05 -6.82
CA LEU A 609 -3.33 -23.74 -7.36
C LEU A 609 -2.16 -23.32 -8.24
N PRO A 610 -2.41 -22.84 -9.48
CA PRO A 610 -1.33 -22.40 -10.35
C PRO A 610 -0.50 -21.36 -9.61
N GLU A 611 0.83 -21.57 -9.56
CA GLU A 611 1.76 -20.52 -9.16
C GLU A 611 1.63 -19.40 -10.20
N LEU A 612 0.92 -18.35 -9.84
CA LEU A 612 0.64 -17.25 -10.76
C LEU A 612 1.86 -16.36 -11.03
N ASP A 613 3.00 -16.60 -10.38
CA ASP A 613 4.28 -15.97 -10.75
C ASP A 613 4.67 -16.24 -12.22
N GLU A 614 4.24 -17.37 -12.80
CA GLU A 614 4.38 -17.63 -14.24
C GLU A 614 3.32 -16.89 -15.08
N ALA A 615 2.26 -16.37 -14.47
CA ALA A 615 1.14 -15.75 -15.17
C ALA A 615 1.37 -14.28 -15.53
N LEU A 616 2.44 -13.64 -15.08
CA LEU A 616 2.78 -12.24 -15.39
C LEU A 616 3.03 -11.97 -16.89
N ASN A 617 3.07 -13.00 -17.72
CA ASN A 617 3.21 -12.90 -19.18
C ASN A 617 2.08 -13.60 -19.95
N VAL A 618 0.91 -13.73 -19.36
CA VAL A 618 -0.23 -14.37 -20.04
C VAL A 618 -0.73 -13.47 -21.16
N ALA A 619 -0.88 -14.05 -22.37
CA ALA A 619 -1.47 -13.34 -23.47
C ALA A 619 -2.88 -12.85 -23.10
N ILE A 620 -3.18 -11.59 -23.46
CA ILE A 620 -4.48 -10.98 -23.18
C ILE A 620 -5.57 -11.85 -23.82
N ALA A 621 -6.47 -12.38 -22.99
CA ALA A 621 -7.58 -13.19 -23.46
C ALA A 621 -8.60 -12.32 -24.23
N ASP A 622 -9.24 -12.92 -25.26
CA ASP A 622 -10.37 -12.27 -25.92
C ASP A 622 -11.62 -12.45 -25.05
N VAL A 623 -11.96 -11.44 -24.26
CA VAL A 623 -13.21 -11.41 -23.50
C VAL A 623 -14.33 -10.92 -24.40
N LYS A 624 -15.26 -11.81 -24.74
CA LYS A 624 -16.46 -11.45 -25.49
C LYS A 624 -17.58 -11.05 -24.52
N SER A 625 -18.33 -10.02 -24.89
CA SER A 625 -19.51 -9.60 -24.15
C SER A 625 -20.69 -9.40 -25.08
N ASP A 626 -21.80 -10.02 -24.75
CA ASP A 626 -23.09 -9.81 -25.42
C ASP A 626 -23.81 -8.55 -24.87
N SER A 627 -23.25 -7.94 -23.83
CA SER A 627 -23.83 -6.74 -23.21
C SER A 627 -23.52 -5.50 -24.05
N LYS A 628 -24.52 -4.65 -24.23
CA LYS A 628 -24.33 -3.34 -24.87
C LYS A 628 -23.76 -2.34 -23.87
N LEU A 629 -22.85 -1.49 -24.34
CA LEU A 629 -22.33 -0.38 -23.54
C LEU A 629 -23.43 0.61 -23.17
N GLY A 630 -23.49 0.96 -21.91
CA GLY A 630 -24.39 1.98 -21.38
C GLY A 630 -23.89 3.39 -21.67
N LYS A 631 -24.80 4.37 -21.52
CA LYS A 631 -24.51 5.80 -21.73
C LYS A 631 -24.09 6.55 -20.46
N ALA A 632 -24.24 5.93 -19.29
CA ALA A 632 -23.90 6.57 -18.02
C ALA A 632 -22.39 6.84 -17.93
N LYS A 633 -22.04 7.94 -17.26
CA LYS A 633 -20.65 8.27 -16.96
C LYS A 633 -20.01 7.21 -16.08
N LEU A 634 -18.69 7.05 -16.20
CA LEU A 634 -17.87 6.27 -15.28
C LEU A 634 -17.82 6.97 -13.92
N ALA A 635 -17.78 6.21 -12.84
CA ALA A 635 -17.67 6.70 -11.48
C ALA A 635 -16.42 6.12 -10.81
N LEU A 636 -16.02 6.67 -9.68
CA LEU A 636 -14.96 6.09 -8.85
C LEU A 636 -15.57 5.15 -7.81
N PRO A 637 -14.82 4.14 -7.34
CA PRO A 637 -15.36 3.12 -6.45
C PRO A 637 -15.64 3.62 -5.02
N PHE A 638 -15.00 4.71 -4.58
CA PHE A 638 -15.23 5.32 -3.28
C PHE A 638 -14.96 6.83 -3.29
N ALA A 639 -15.62 7.54 -2.38
CA ALA A 639 -15.51 8.99 -2.26
C ALA A 639 -14.40 9.44 -1.28
N ASN A 640 -13.84 8.51 -0.48
CA ASN A 640 -12.91 8.82 0.59
C ASN A 640 -11.79 7.78 0.67
N TYR A 641 -10.55 8.24 0.50
CA TYR A 641 -9.34 7.42 0.59
C TYR A 641 -9.10 6.84 1.99
N TYR A 642 -9.41 7.59 3.05
CA TYR A 642 -8.95 7.27 4.41
C TYR A 642 -9.79 6.20 5.11
N GLN A 643 -11.09 6.09 4.85
CA GLN A 643 -12.02 5.21 5.58
C GLN A 643 -12.69 4.18 4.66
N THR A 644 -11.93 3.23 4.15
CA THR A 644 -12.39 2.29 3.12
C THR A 644 -12.63 0.86 3.61
N CYS A 645 -12.21 0.48 4.82
CA CYS A 645 -12.36 -0.86 5.38
C CYS A 645 -12.66 -0.79 6.89
N PRO A 646 -13.05 -1.90 7.55
CA PRO A 646 -13.38 -1.91 8.97
C PRO A 646 -12.26 -1.36 9.88
N ILE A 647 -11.01 -1.67 9.58
CA ILE A 647 -9.85 -1.18 10.35
C ILE A 647 -9.76 0.35 10.22
N THR A 648 -9.78 0.87 9.00
CA THR A 648 -9.64 2.31 8.75
C THR A 648 -10.86 3.11 9.23
N ARG A 649 -12.07 2.52 9.21
CA ARG A 649 -13.28 3.14 9.80
C ARG A 649 -13.26 3.15 11.33
N ALA A 650 -12.50 2.25 11.96
CA ALA A 650 -12.29 2.24 13.41
C ALA A 650 -11.15 3.16 13.86
N SER A 651 -10.30 3.63 12.96
CA SER A 651 -9.15 4.50 13.23
C SER A 651 -9.56 5.96 13.46
N ASP A 652 -9.21 6.53 14.62
CA ASP A 652 -9.37 7.96 14.88
C ASP A 652 -8.44 8.79 14.01
N THR A 653 -7.19 8.33 13.82
CA THR A 653 -6.20 8.99 12.97
C THR A 653 -6.73 9.14 11.53
N MET A 654 -7.37 8.11 10.98
CA MET A 654 -8.00 8.20 9.65
C MET A 654 -9.22 9.12 9.68
N GLY A 655 -9.95 9.19 10.80
CA GLY A 655 -11.03 10.16 11.00
C GLY A 655 -10.53 11.61 10.97
N ASP A 656 -9.41 11.90 11.62
CA ASP A 656 -8.77 13.22 11.59
C ASP A 656 -8.31 13.60 10.18
N CYS A 657 -7.77 12.66 9.41
CA CYS A 657 -7.42 12.87 8.01
C CYS A 657 -8.65 13.21 7.16
N VAL A 658 -9.79 12.53 7.36
CA VAL A 658 -11.04 12.88 6.66
C VAL A 658 -11.50 14.30 6.99
N ASN A 659 -11.40 14.70 8.26
CA ASN A 659 -11.76 16.06 8.65
C ASN A 659 -10.84 17.10 7.98
N ALA A 660 -9.51 16.92 8.06
CA ALA A 660 -8.51 17.86 7.53
C ALA A 660 -8.50 17.91 5.99
N PHE A 661 -8.44 16.77 5.32
CA PHE A 661 -8.17 16.70 3.88
C PHE A 661 -9.42 16.54 2.99
N VAL A 662 -10.52 16.09 3.54
CA VAL A 662 -11.76 15.92 2.75
C VAL A 662 -12.79 17.00 3.09
N LYS A 663 -13.20 17.11 4.36
CA LYS A 663 -14.28 18.02 4.76
C LYS A 663 -13.87 19.50 4.76
N ASP A 664 -12.69 19.82 5.29
CA ASP A 664 -12.22 21.20 5.36
C ASP A 664 -11.76 21.71 3.99
N LYS A 665 -11.22 20.85 3.13
CA LYS A 665 -10.94 21.19 1.72
C LYS A 665 -12.23 21.54 0.97
N GLN A 666 -13.30 20.75 1.16
CA GLN A 666 -14.61 21.06 0.56
C GLN A 666 -15.16 22.41 1.04
N LYS A 667 -15.04 22.74 2.33
CA LYS A 667 -15.45 24.04 2.86
C LYS A 667 -14.67 25.21 2.25
N ARG A 668 -13.34 25.06 2.07
CA ARG A 668 -12.47 26.09 1.47
C ARG A 668 -12.79 26.32 -0.01
N LEU A 669 -13.22 25.29 -0.74
CA LEU A 669 -13.61 25.40 -2.16
C LEU A 669 -14.99 26.04 -2.36
N VAL A 670 -15.83 26.06 -1.34
CA VAL A 670 -17.21 26.65 -1.37
C VAL A 670 -17.20 28.07 -0.78
N ALA A 671 -16.20 28.46 0.00
CA ALA A 671 -16.02 29.80 0.55
C ALA A 671 -15.20 30.70 -0.42
#